data_63fcf965529d10afdff3d8e2020f3d82
#
_entry.id   63fcf965529d10afdff3d8e2020f3d82
#
_cell.length_a   1.000
_cell.length_b   1.000
_cell.length_c   1.000
_cell.angle_alpha   90.00
_cell.angle_beta   90.00
_cell.angle_gamma   90.00
#
_symmetry.space_group_name_H-M   'P 1'
#
loop_
_entity.id
_entity.type
_entity.pdbx_description
1 polymer ?
#
loop_
_entity_poly.entity_id
_entity_poly.type
_entity_poly.pdbx_seq_one_letter_code
_entity_poly.pdbx_strand_id
1 'polypeptide(L)'
;MQKTVGVAVSNATFHFDKLYTYAVMPDQQDTVRLGSMVLVPFGRGSRARMGVVLACDAEPESAKLKFLFDVAPASACLTPELLRLVHFLKERTFCTYYEAVKAVIPYGAQYKPTVAEDGVTPVLQKQLVRHTENAYKLVGTLPPKPRPTAKQLAAVALLAGGERTLSVLEEKGISRAVLDNLCAKGVLECSKVNKSIDLYSSIPLKNEPILLTEEQQAAYDALLPGLEDAAPHSALLYGVTGSGKTLVFLKLIEHCLQMGRRALVLVPEISLTPQMILRLKSQFGKRVAVQHSALNHTERLLQWQMIQDGGADIVVGTRSAIFSPLENIGLVIIDEEQEHTYRSESAPRYSAHEVARQRAAENGALLLLASATPSTESYYAAQHGRTQLVRLTKRYGGNPLPKVQIVDMRAELASGNPREISLAMEDAIRHNLEAGKQTILLLNRRGYQTVAQCEDCREVLKCQKCSVPMVYHKSAHKLLCHYCGSQLDPPPARCPACGGKLQYRGFGTQKAEEELAKLFPEARILRMDQDTTAAKDAHEKLLAKFARHEYDIMVGTQMVAKGLDFENVTLVGVLGIDSLLFAQGFRAYETVFSLVTQVVGRSGRAKDPGFAIIQTTDPDNPVLNLAAAQDYDAFFEQEIAYRKLGLYPPFCGLCVVGFAGPKESEVARASARFAALLGRQAAKQPDLPLRVLGPTPGSIEKINDSYRYKLTVKCRNDRRFRDLIRETLTLYEQEKLPGKATVVVDLHSDGDI
;
A
#
# COMPACT_ATOMS: atom_id res chain seq x y z
N MET A 1 -29.40 -20.49 31.48
CA MET A 1 -29.65 -20.53 30.01
C MET A 1 -28.32 -20.89 29.33
N GLN A 2 -28.37 -21.67 28.28
CA GLN A 2 -27.18 -22.04 27.51
C GLN A 2 -26.71 -20.83 26.75
N LYS A 3 -25.42 -20.42 26.92
CA LYS A 3 -24.84 -19.28 26.23
C LYS A 3 -24.74 -19.60 24.73
N THR A 4 -25.21 -18.69 23.88
CA THR A 4 -25.18 -18.82 22.44
C THR A 4 -24.39 -17.68 21.80
N VAL A 5 -23.77 -17.93 20.67
CA VAL A 5 -22.97 -16.93 19.95
C VAL A 5 -23.24 -16.98 18.46
N GLY A 6 -23.25 -15.81 17.83
CA GLY A 6 -23.32 -15.64 16.38
C GLY A 6 -21.91 -15.56 15.79
N VAL A 7 -21.57 -16.50 14.92
CA VAL A 7 -20.23 -16.68 14.37
C VAL A 7 -20.18 -16.42 12.88
N ALA A 8 -19.27 -15.56 12.44
CA ALA A 8 -18.88 -15.43 11.04
C ALA A 8 -17.90 -16.55 10.66
N VAL A 9 -18.27 -17.40 9.71
CA VAL A 9 -17.53 -18.63 9.38
C VAL A 9 -16.69 -18.44 8.13
N SER A 10 -15.47 -18.99 8.13
CA SER A 10 -14.55 -18.94 6.98
C SER A 10 -15.07 -19.70 5.76
N ASN A 11 -14.72 -19.19 4.57
CA ASN A 11 -15.12 -19.77 3.27
C ASN A 11 -16.63 -19.87 3.05
N ALA A 12 -17.41 -19.00 3.69
CA ALA A 12 -18.79 -18.75 3.29
C ALA A 12 -18.79 -18.01 1.94
N THR A 13 -19.69 -18.38 1.02
CA THR A 13 -19.93 -17.58 -0.18
C THR A 13 -20.83 -16.39 0.18
N PHE A 14 -20.81 -15.34 -0.64
CA PHE A 14 -21.52 -14.09 -0.33
C PHE A 14 -23.01 -14.31 0.00
N HIS A 15 -23.69 -15.19 -0.74
CA HIS A 15 -25.10 -15.55 -0.54
C HIS A 15 -25.36 -16.25 0.81
N PHE A 16 -24.41 -17.04 1.31
CA PHE A 16 -24.51 -17.74 2.60
C PHE A 16 -23.78 -17.03 3.72
N ASP A 17 -23.33 -15.78 3.51
CA ASP A 17 -22.58 -15.02 4.49
C ASP A 17 -23.50 -14.35 5.51
N LYS A 18 -23.81 -15.09 6.56
CA LYS A 18 -24.56 -14.64 7.74
C LYS A 18 -23.85 -15.08 9.02
N LEU A 19 -24.31 -14.60 10.15
CA LEU A 19 -23.86 -15.11 11.44
C LEU A 19 -24.62 -16.43 11.73
N TYR A 20 -23.86 -17.48 11.97
CA TYR A 20 -24.40 -18.78 12.34
C TYR A 20 -24.38 -18.95 13.85
N THR A 21 -25.52 -19.37 14.43
CA THR A 21 -25.65 -19.53 15.88
C THR A 21 -25.08 -20.87 16.34
N TYR A 22 -24.18 -20.79 17.35
CA TYR A 22 -23.59 -21.94 18.01
C TYR A 22 -23.82 -21.88 19.52
N ALA A 23 -23.91 -23.05 20.17
CA ALA A 23 -23.88 -23.17 21.60
C ALA A 23 -22.45 -23.17 22.15
N VAL A 24 -22.28 -22.62 23.33
CA VAL A 24 -20.98 -22.56 24.02
C VAL A 24 -20.95 -23.62 25.11
N MET A 25 -19.86 -24.42 25.18
CA MET A 25 -19.66 -25.41 26.23
C MET A 25 -19.48 -24.72 27.59
N PRO A 26 -19.87 -25.38 28.73
CA PRO A 26 -19.77 -24.75 30.04
C PRO A 26 -18.35 -24.27 30.39
N ASP A 27 -17.32 -25.04 30.05
CA ASP A 27 -15.92 -24.74 30.24
C ASP A 27 -15.37 -23.60 29.37
N GLN A 28 -16.06 -23.27 28.29
CA GLN A 28 -15.69 -22.19 27.36
C GLN A 28 -16.43 -20.87 27.65
N GLN A 29 -17.43 -20.87 28.55
CA GLN A 29 -18.33 -19.70 28.73
C GLN A 29 -17.60 -18.45 29.23
N ASP A 30 -16.56 -18.62 30.06
CA ASP A 30 -15.78 -17.51 30.61
C ASP A 30 -14.76 -16.94 29.62
N THR A 31 -14.38 -17.75 28.63
CA THR A 31 -13.38 -17.35 27.60
C THR A 31 -14.00 -16.74 26.36
N VAL A 32 -15.23 -17.14 26.02
CA VAL A 32 -15.93 -16.66 24.82
C VAL A 32 -16.51 -15.26 25.02
N ARG A 33 -16.10 -14.33 24.16
CA ARG A 33 -16.60 -12.95 24.11
C ARG A 33 -16.65 -12.45 22.67
N LEU A 34 -17.24 -11.27 22.43
CA LEU A 34 -17.20 -10.61 21.14
C LEU A 34 -15.75 -10.48 20.65
N GLY A 35 -15.49 -10.84 19.39
CA GLY A 35 -14.17 -10.83 18.78
C GLY A 35 -13.34 -12.09 19.03
N SER A 36 -13.83 -13.07 19.81
CA SER A 36 -13.13 -14.36 20.00
C SER A 36 -12.99 -15.11 18.68
N MET A 37 -11.78 -15.59 18.38
CA MET A 37 -11.58 -16.55 17.30
C MET A 37 -11.97 -17.94 17.80
N VAL A 38 -12.77 -18.64 17.00
CA VAL A 38 -13.35 -19.94 17.37
C VAL A 38 -13.19 -20.96 16.26
N LEU A 39 -13.21 -22.23 16.61
CA LEU A 39 -13.32 -23.35 15.70
C LEU A 39 -14.73 -23.93 15.78
N VAL A 40 -15.38 -24.05 14.62
CA VAL A 40 -16.80 -24.46 14.56
C VAL A 40 -17.02 -25.61 13.60
N PRO A 41 -17.98 -26.52 13.89
CA PRO A 41 -18.47 -27.52 12.93
C PRO A 41 -19.37 -26.85 11.88
N PHE A 42 -18.99 -26.92 10.59
CA PHE A 42 -19.76 -26.29 9.52
C PHE A 42 -20.16 -27.27 8.41
N GLY A 43 -21.34 -27.07 7.85
CA GLY A 43 -21.91 -27.89 6.78
C GLY A 43 -22.44 -29.26 7.24
N ARG A 44 -22.91 -30.10 6.27
CA ARG A 44 -23.52 -31.43 6.54
C ARG A 44 -22.53 -32.41 7.20
N GLY A 45 -21.24 -32.33 6.86
CA GLY A 45 -20.19 -33.20 7.41
C GLY A 45 -19.51 -32.64 8.65
N SER A 46 -20.02 -31.59 9.28
CA SER A 46 -19.45 -30.94 10.48
C SER A 46 -17.93 -30.70 10.41
N ARG A 47 -17.44 -30.29 9.23
CA ARG A 47 -16.03 -29.98 9.02
C ARG A 47 -15.59 -28.81 9.90
N ALA A 48 -14.45 -28.92 10.53
CA ALA A 48 -13.88 -27.85 11.33
C ALA A 48 -13.55 -26.62 10.45
N ARG A 49 -14.09 -25.46 10.82
CA ARG A 49 -13.90 -24.18 10.14
C ARG A 49 -13.55 -23.09 11.15
N MET A 50 -12.70 -22.19 10.73
CA MET A 50 -12.42 -20.99 11.50
C MET A 50 -13.63 -20.08 11.52
N GLY A 51 -13.86 -19.43 12.65
CA GLY A 51 -14.88 -18.40 12.79
C GLY A 51 -14.45 -17.30 13.75
N VAL A 52 -15.21 -16.22 13.76
CA VAL A 52 -15.07 -15.12 14.73
C VAL A 52 -16.45 -14.80 15.28
N VAL A 53 -16.51 -14.65 16.61
CA VAL A 53 -17.76 -14.29 17.32
C VAL A 53 -18.05 -12.82 17.07
N LEU A 54 -19.16 -12.52 16.40
CA LEU A 54 -19.63 -11.18 16.11
C LEU A 54 -20.94 -10.81 16.81
N ALA A 55 -21.58 -11.77 17.50
CA ALA A 55 -22.74 -11.52 18.35
C ALA A 55 -22.71 -12.45 19.55
N CYS A 56 -23.08 -11.94 20.74
CA CYS A 56 -23.36 -12.75 21.93
C CYS A 56 -24.89 -12.86 22.09
N ASP A 57 -25.33 -13.91 22.81
CA ASP A 57 -26.75 -14.19 23.08
C ASP A 57 -27.62 -14.21 21.81
N ALA A 58 -27.05 -14.79 20.73
CA ALA A 58 -27.73 -14.90 19.43
C ALA A 58 -28.95 -15.85 19.53
N GLU A 59 -30.07 -15.44 18.95
CA GLU A 59 -31.26 -16.29 18.90
C GLU A 59 -30.99 -17.59 18.14
N PRO A 60 -31.45 -18.75 18.66
CA PRO A 60 -31.24 -20.04 18.02
C PRO A 60 -32.08 -20.16 16.74
N GLU A 61 -31.42 -20.38 15.61
CA GLU A 61 -32.08 -20.64 14.31
C GLU A 61 -32.71 -22.06 14.23
N SER A 62 -32.36 -22.97 15.15
CA SER A 62 -32.89 -24.34 15.20
C SER A 62 -32.92 -24.90 16.62
N ALA A 63 -33.79 -25.90 16.87
CA ALA A 63 -33.88 -26.57 18.17
C ALA A 63 -32.61 -27.38 18.54
N LYS A 64 -31.76 -27.74 17.55
CA LYS A 64 -30.46 -28.42 17.79
C LYS A 64 -29.33 -27.53 17.34
N LEU A 65 -28.70 -26.84 18.29
CA LEU A 65 -27.49 -26.09 18.06
C LEU A 65 -26.25 -27.00 18.11
N LYS A 66 -25.29 -26.75 17.24
CA LYS A 66 -23.94 -27.34 17.32
C LYS A 66 -23.09 -26.54 18.33
N PHE A 67 -22.20 -27.22 19.02
CA PHE A 67 -21.26 -26.60 19.94
C PHE A 67 -20.00 -26.12 19.20
N LEU A 68 -19.34 -25.11 19.76
CA LEU A 68 -17.99 -24.75 19.36
C LEU A 68 -17.05 -25.94 19.61
N PHE A 69 -16.07 -26.13 18.71
CA PHE A 69 -15.02 -27.12 18.96
C PHE A 69 -13.96 -26.55 19.92
N ASP A 70 -13.50 -25.32 19.65
CA ASP A 70 -12.42 -24.71 20.43
C ASP A 70 -12.50 -23.18 20.37
N VAL A 71 -11.87 -22.49 21.34
CA VAL A 71 -11.86 -21.04 21.49
C VAL A 71 -10.44 -20.56 21.70
N ALA A 72 -9.99 -19.59 20.92
CA ALA A 72 -8.68 -18.97 21.10
C ALA A 72 -8.60 -18.18 22.44
N PRO A 73 -7.40 -18.06 23.04
CA PRO A 73 -7.20 -17.29 24.27
C PRO A 73 -7.70 -15.85 24.15
N ALA A 74 -8.12 -15.28 25.27
CA ALA A 74 -8.67 -13.91 25.33
C ALA A 74 -7.75 -12.84 24.74
N SER A 75 -6.44 -13.03 24.80
CA SER A 75 -5.43 -12.14 24.20
C SER A 75 -5.46 -12.10 22.66
N ALA A 76 -6.21 -13.01 22.04
CA ALA A 76 -6.41 -13.06 20.59
C ALA A 76 -7.71 -12.39 20.12
N CYS A 77 -8.50 -11.83 21.04
CA CYS A 77 -9.75 -11.15 20.68
C CYS A 77 -9.49 -9.85 19.93
N LEU A 78 -10.38 -9.57 18.98
CA LEU A 78 -10.43 -8.25 18.34
C LEU A 78 -10.88 -7.19 19.34
N THR A 79 -10.29 -6.00 19.28
CA THR A 79 -10.76 -4.84 20.03
C THR A 79 -12.16 -4.42 19.57
N PRO A 80 -12.95 -3.73 20.41
CA PRO A 80 -14.27 -3.23 20.02
C PRO A 80 -14.22 -2.35 18.76
N GLU A 81 -13.20 -1.52 18.59
CA GLU A 81 -13.02 -0.69 17.39
C GLU A 81 -12.79 -1.56 16.14
N LEU A 82 -11.90 -2.54 16.21
CA LEU A 82 -11.64 -3.46 15.09
C LEU A 82 -12.89 -4.27 14.71
N LEU A 83 -13.73 -4.63 15.66
CA LEU A 83 -15.02 -5.27 15.39
C LEU A 83 -15.97 -4.35 14.62
N ARG A 84 -16.06 -3.07 15.03
CA ARG A 84 -16.84 -2.09 14.26
C ARG A 84 -16.31 -1.91 12.84
N LEU A 85 -14.98 -1.95 12.65
CA LEU A 85 -14.38 -1.92 11.31
C LEU A 85 -14.71 -3.15 10.47
N VAL A 86 -14.83 -4.35 11.07
CA VAL A 86 -15.33 -5.54 10.35
C VAL A 86 -16.73 -5.30 9.80
N HIS A 87 -17.65 -4.77 10.61
CA HIS A 87 -19.00 -4.43 10.16
C HIS A 87 -19.01 -3.31 9.11
N PHE A 88 -18.20 -2.29 9.30
CA PHE A 88 -18.01 -1.20 8.34
C PHE A 88 -17.56 -1.71 6.97
N LEU A 89 -16.53 -2.57 6.95
CA LEU A 89 -16.04 -3.17 5.70
C LEU A 89 -17.12 -4.02 5.03
N LYS A 90 -17.82 -4.88 5.79
CA LYS A 90 -18.91 -5.69 5.29
C LYS A 90 -20.00 -4.85 4.63
N GLU A 91 -20.36 -3.71 5.23
CA GLU A 91 -21.37 -2.82 4.69
C GLU A 91 -20.90 -2.08 3.43
N ARG A 92 -19.61 -1.73 3.37
CA ARG A 92 -19.06 -0.83 2.34
C ARG A 92 -18.44 -1.52 1.13
N THR A 93 -18.00 -2.79 1.22
CA THR A 93 -17.12 -3.38 0.20
C THR A 93 -17.61 -4.67 -0.44
N PHE A 94 -18.85 -5.09 -0.21
CA PHE A 94 -19.42 -6.36 -0.75
C PHE A 94 -18.55 -7.60 -0.49
N CYS A 95 -17.79 -7.61 0.61
CA CYS A 95 -17.06 -8.77 1.07
C CYS A 95 -17.87 -9.65 2.02
N THR A 96 -17.39 -10.84 2.32
CA THR A 96 -17.90 -11.64 3.43
C THR A 96 -17.41 -11.13 4.78
N TYR A 97 -18.11 -11.44 5.87
CA TYR A 97 -17.63 -11.10 7.22
C TYR A 97 -16.23 -11.63 7.48
N TYR A 98 -15.94 -12.86 7.04
CA TYR A 98 -14.65 -13.46 7.29
C TYR A 98 -13.53 -12.84 6.43
N GLU A 99 -13.81 -12.35 5.24
CA GLU A 99 -12.88 -11.55 4.44
C GLU A 99 -12.56 -10.22 5.14
N ALA A 100 -13.57 -9.56 5.71
CA ALA A 100 -13.35 -8.35 6.51
C ALA A 100 -12.47 -8.64 7.74
N VAL A 101 -12.72 -9.72 8.46
CA VAL A 101 -11.89 -10.17 9.59
C VAL A 101 -10.44 -10.41 9.16
N LYS A 102 -10.21 -11.10 8.03
CA LYS A 102 -8.86 -11.35 7.51
C LYS A 102 -8.10 -10.07 7.13
N ALA A 103 -8.79 -9.03 6.68
CA ALA A 103 -8.16 -7.76 6.37
C ALA A 103 -7.70 -7.02 7.64
N VAL A 104 -8.48 -7.16 8.71
CA VAL A 104 -8.24 -6.49 9.99
C VAL A 104 -7.15 -7.20 10.81
N ILE A 105 -6.99 -8.52 10.69
CA ILE A 105 -6.02 -9.31 11.48
C ILE A 105 -4.82 -9.70 10.62
N PRO A 106 -3.58 -9.38 11.01
CA PRO A 106 -2.41 -9.83 10.25
C PRO A 106 -2.29 -11.37 10.31
N TYR A 107 -1.73 -11.95 9.22
CA TYR A 107 -1.60 -13.40 9.06
C TYR A 107 -0.98 -14.10 10.29
N GLY A 108 0.06 -13.54 10.87
CA GLY A 108 0.74 -14.13 12.03
C GLY A 108 -0.10 -14.19 13.30
N ALA A 109 -1.09 -13.30 13.45
CA ALA A 109 -2.02 -13.29 14.58
C ALA A 109 -3.23 -14.22 14.39
N GLN A 110 -3.39 -14.79 13.20
CA GLN A 110 -4.47 -15.73 12.89
C GLN A 110 -4.22 -17.11 13.50
N TYR A 111 -5.28 -17.89 13.58
CA TYR A 111 -5.27 -19.29 13.99
C TYR A 111 -5.61 -20.19 12.79
N LYS A 112 -5.21 -21.45 12.87
CA LYS A 112 -5.55 -22.51 11.93
C LYS A 112 -6.13 -23.71 12.64
N PRO A 113 -7.04 -24.46 12.01
CA PRO A 113 -7.50 -25.73 12.54
C PRO A 113 -6.40 -26.78 12.49
N THR A 114 -6.25 -27.52 13.56
CA THR A 114 -5.37 -28.70 13.67
C THR A 114 -6.09 -29.78 14.47
N VAL A 115 -5.44 -30.90 14.72
CA VAL A 115 -5.97 -32.01 15.53
C VAL A 115 -5.13 -32.07 16.83
N ALA A 116 -5.76 -32.33 17.95
CA ALA A 116 -5.08 -32.52 19.23
C ALA A 116 -4.21 -33.79 19.23
N GLU A 117 -3.48 -34.05 20.28
CA GLU A 117 -2.60 -35.21 20.41
C GLU A 117 -3.36 -36.56 20.34
N ASP A 118 -4.68 -36.55 20.57
CA ASP A 118 -5.57 -37.70 20.42
C ASP A 118 -5.83 -38.08 18.94
N GLY A 119 -5.37 -37.27 17.99
CA GLY A 119 -5.55 -37.48 16.55
C GLY A 119 -6.97 -37.31 16.02
N VAL A 120 -7.93 -36.89 16.86
CA VAL A 120 -9.37 -36.80 16.52
C VAL A 120 -9.97 -35.43 16.81
N THR A 121 -9.68 -34.85 17.97
CA THR A 121 -10.31 -33.61 18.43
C THR A 121 -9.78 -32.39 17.69
N PRO A 122 -10.67 -31.63 16.98
CA PRO A 122 -10.25 -30.41 16.29
C PRO A 122 -9.93 -29.30 17.30
N VAL A 123 -8.74 -28.68 17.20
CA VAL A 123 -8.30 -27.61 18.06
C VAL A 123 -7.69 -26.45 17.27
N LEU A 124 -7.59 -25.28 17.89
CA LEU A 124 -6.96 -24.08 17.34
C LEU A 124 -5.46 -24.06 17.60
N GLN A 125 -4.69 -23.89 16.54
CA GLN A 125 -3.25 -23.65 16.64
C GLN A 125 -2.92 -22.25 16.09
N LYS A 126 -2.05 -21.50 16.80
CA LYS A 126 -1.54 -20.23 16.26
C LYS A 126 -0.84 -20.46 14.92
N GLN A 127 -1.08 -19.58 13.97
CA GLN A 127 -0.43 -19.62 12.66
C GLN A 127 1.09 -19.45 12.77
N LEU A 128 1.53 -18.57 13.68
CA LEU A 128 2.94 -18.42 14.04
C LEU A 128 3.10 -18.57 15.54
N VAL A 129 4.09 -19.35 15.95
CA VAL A 129 4.50 -19.48 17.35
C VAL A 129 5.44 -18.32 17.68
N ARG A 130 5.27 -17.71 18.85
CA ARG A 130 6.21 -16.69 19.34
C ARG A 130 7.60 -17.32 19.50
N HIS A 131 8.58 -16.73 18.84
CA HIS A 131 9.96 -17.07 19.15
C HIS A 131 10.29 -16.47 20.52
N THR A 132 10.59 -17.33 21.46
CA THR A 132 11.14 -16.93 22.77
C THR A 132 12.65 -16.97 22.69
N GLU A 133 13.30 -16.04 23.36
CA GLU A 133 14.74 -16.06 23.61
C GLU A 133 15.00 -16.11 25.12
N ASN A 134 16.19 -16.57 25.47
CA ASN A 134 16.61 -16.58 26.87
C ASN A 134 16.94 -15.15 27.30
N ALA A 135 16.42 -14.74 28.45
CA ALA A 135 16.83 -13.54 29.17
C ALA A 135 17.56 -13.94 30.46
N TYR A 136 18.54 -13.17 30.82
CA TYR A 136 19.42 -13.45 31.97
C TYR A 136 19.35 -12.28 32.93
N LYS A 137 19.21 -12.63 34.23
CA LYS A 137 19.17 -11.67 35.32
C LYS A 137 20.23 -12.03 36.34
N LEU A 138 20.92 -11.04 36.88
CA LEU A 138 21.89 -11.23 37.95
C LEU A 138 21.14 -11.49 39.28
N VAL A 139 21.39 -12.64 39.90
CA VAL A 139 20.78 -13.06 41.19
C VAL A 139 21.80 -13.38 42.24
N GLY A 140 23.05 -13.63 41.86
CA GLY A 140 24.14 -14.00 42.76
C GLY A 140 25.43 -13.26 42.47
N THR A 141 26.47 -13.56 43.25
CA THR A 141 27.80 -12.99 43.09
C THR A 141 28.77 -14.01 42.51
N LEU A 142 29.76 -13.53 41.76
CA LEU A 142 30.82 -14.40 41.21
C LEU A 142 31.64 -15.05 42.35
N PRO A 143 31.81 -16.38 42.32
CA PRO A 143 32.67 -17.05 43.30
C PRO A 143 34.14 -16.63 43.09
N PRO A 144 34.91 -16.43 44.19
CA PRO A 144 36.31 -15.99 44.09
C PRO A 144 37.24 -17.06 43.54
N LYS A 145 36.86 -18.34 43.60
CA LYS A 145 37.62 -19.47 43.06
C LYS A 145 36.72 -20.41 42.26
N PRO A 146 37.10 -20.82 41.04
CA PRO A 146 38.26 -20.33 40.28
C PRO A 146 38.09 -18.87 39.86
N ARG A 147 39.21 -18.13 39.61
CA ARG A 147 39.22 -16.72 39.24
C ARG A 147 38.31 -16.49 38.01
N PRO A 148 37.34 -15.56 38.04
CA PRO A 148 36.45 -15.29 36.95
C PRO A 148 37.20 -14.85 35.67
N THR A 149 36.74 -15.31 34.53
CA THR A 149 37.28 -14.88 33.23
C THR A 149 36.83 -13.44 32.88
N ALA A 150 37.58 -12.75 32.02
CA ALA A 150 37.22 -11.41 31.56
C ALA A 150 35.80 -11.35 30.97
N LYS A 151 35.38 -12.39 30.23
CA LYS A 151 34.02 -12.47 29.64
C LYS A 151 32.93 -12.68 30.71
N GLN A 152 33.21 -13.41 31.82
CA GLN A 152 32.29 -13.55 32.93
C GLN A 152 32.13 -12.24 33.70
N LEU A 153 33.21 -11.52 33.94
CA LEU A 153 33.15 -10.18 34.55
C LEU A 153 32.39 -9.18 33.68
N ALA A 154 32.62 -9.18 32.38
CA ALA A 154 31.89 -8.35 31.45
C ALA A 154 30.37 -8.67 31.42
N ALA A 155 30.01 -9.95 31.45
CA ALA A 155 28.60 -10.38 31.52
C ALA A 155 27.91 -9.87 32.79
N VAL A 156 28.55 -10.02 33.96
CA VAL A 156 28.02 -9.52 35.23
C VAL A 156 27.90 -7.99 35.24
N ALA A 157 28.90 -7.28 34.73
CA ALA A 157 28.83 -5.81 34.61
C ALA A 157 27.67 -5.33 33.72
N LEU A 158 27.42 -6.00 32.60
CA LEU A 158 26.30 -5.69 31.70
C LEU A 158 24.94 -5.99 32.35
N LEU A 159 24.86 -7.01 33.19
CA LEU A 159 23.63 -7.45 33.87
C LEU A 159 23.39 -6.75 35.23
N ALA A 160 24.35 -6.02 35.75
CA ALA A 160 24.18 -5.17 36.93
C ALA A 160 23.13 -4.05 36.72
N GLY A 161 22.92 -3.64 35.47
CA GLY A 161 21.88 -2.67 35.08
C GLY A 161 20.50 -3.26 34.84
N GLY A 162 20.27 -4.54 35.12
CA GLY A 162 19.01 -5.24 34.97
C GLY A 162 19.05 -6.45 34.03
N GLU A 163 17.89 -7.07 33.84
CA GLU A 163 17.72 -8.22 32.94
C GLU A 163 18.05 -7.89 31.48
N ARG A 164 18.75 -8.80 30.78
CA ARG A 164 19.11 -8.65 29.36
C ARG A 164 18.85 -9.94 28.59
N THR A 165 18.45 -9.83 27.34
CA THR A 165 18.23 -10.99 26.46
C THR A 165 19.52 -11.52 25.87
N LEU A 166 19.51 -12.78 25.42
CA LEU A 166 20.66 -13.43 24.80
C LEU A 166 21.19 -12.64 23.62
N SER A 167 20.29 -12.16 22.73
CA SER A 167 20.67 -11.38 21.56
C SER A 167 21.46 -10.11 21.90
N VAL A 168 21.03 -9.36 22.91
CA VAL A 168 21.74 -8.15 23.39
C VAL A 168 23.10 -8.48 23.97
N LEU A 169 23.23 -9.60 24.67
CA LEU A 169 24.50 -10.02 25.26
C LEU A 169 25.50 -10.54 24.20
N GLU A 170 25.00 -11.25 23.17
CA GLU A 170 25.79 -11.72 22.04
C GLU A 170 26.34 -10.54 21.19
N GLU A 171 25.54 -9.51 20.96
CA GLU A 171 26.01 -8.26 20.32
C GLU A 171 27.16 -7.57 21.08
N LYS A 172 27.20 -7.76 22.41
CA LYS A 172 28.30 -7.28 23.27
C LYS A 172 29.45 -8.29 23.44
N GLY A 173 29.46 -9.35 22.62
CA GLY A 173 30.52 -10.35 22.59
C GLY A 173 30.46 -11.41 23.70
N ILE A 174 29.34 -11.53 24.44
CA ILE A 174 29.13 -12.55 25.47
C ILE A 174 28.41 -13.74 24.83
N SER A 175 29.10 -14.87 24.73
CA SER A 175 28.51 -16.08 24.15
C SER A 175 27.57 -16.79 25.13
N ARG A 176 26.59 -17.52 24.58
CA ARG A 176 25.64 -18.35 25.34
C ARG A 176 26.34 -19.31 26.34
N ALA A 177 27.45 -19.92 25.93
CA ALA A 177 28.19 -20.83 26.78
C ALA A 177 28.71 -20.18 28.09
N VAL A 178 29.09 -18.89 28.03
CA VAL A 178 29.49 -18.11 29.22
C VAL A 178 28.30 -17.90 30.15
N LEU A 179 27.14 -17.59 29.60
CA LEU A 179 25.89 -17.36 30.34
C LEU A 179 25.38 -18.63 30.98
N ASP A 180 25.36 -19.74 30.26
CA ASP A 180 24.93 -21.04 30.75
C ASP A 180 25.86 -21.51 31.92
N ASN A 181 27.17 -21.25 31.81
CA ASN A 181 28.10 -21.53 32.91
C ASN A 181 27.83 -20.66 34.15
N LEU A 182 27.47 -19.40 33.98
CA LEU A 182 27.11 -18.50 35.08
C LEU A 182 25.78 -18.88 35.71
N CYS A 183 24.82 -19.39 34.95
CA CYS A 183 23.57 -19.97 35.46
C CYS A 183 23.83 -21.21 36.27
N ALA A 184 24.68 -22.14 35.78
CA ALA A 184 25.07 -23.35 36.51
C ALA A 184 25.76 -23.03 37.84
N LYS A 185 26.41 -21.88 37.98
CA LYS A 185 27.04 -21.39 39.21
C LYS A 185 26.09 -20.62 40.15
N GLY A 186 24.81 -20.48 39.78
CA GLY A 186 23.82 -19.71 40.54
C GLY A 186 24.06 -18.20 40.57
N VAL A 187 24.86 -17.68 39.61
CA VAL A 187 25.15 -16.24 39.48
C VAL A 187 24.07 -15.56 38.68
N LEU A 188 23.55 -16.25 37.65
CA LEU A 188 22.48 -15.76 36.77
C LEU A 188 21.26 -16.68 36.86
N GLU A 189 20.10 -16.07 36.74
CA GLU A 189 18.83 -16.75 36.49
C GLU A 189 18.48 -16.58 34.99
N CYS A 190 18.06 -17.67 34.36
CA CYS A 190 17.63 -17.68 32.96
C CYS A 190 16.12 -17.83 32.92
N SER A 191 15.45 -16.86 32.29
CA SER A 191 14.02 -16.88 31.98
C SER A 191 13.80 -16.94 30.47
N LYS A 192 12.65 -17.44 30.02
CA LYS A 192 12.23 -17.30 28.61
C LYS A 192 11.38 -16.05 28.44
N VAL A 193 11.87 -15.11 27.70
CA VAL A 193 11.12 -13.90 27.32
C VAL A 193 10.77 -13.93 25.85
N ASN A 194 9.70 -13.26 25.49
CA ASN A 194 9.37 -13.09 24.08
C ASN A 194 10.48 -12.29 23.40
N LYS A 195 10.98 -12.79 22.27
CA LYS A 195 11.98 -12.09 21.48
C LYS A 195 11.39 -10.79 20.96
N SER A 196 11.86 -9.66 21.48
CA SER A 196 11.53 -8.34 20.93
C SER A 196 12.49 -8.04 19.78
N ILE A 197 11.97 -7.88 18.56
CA ILE A 197 12.76 -7.41 17.42
C ILE A 197 12.49 -5.92 17.30
N ASP A 198 13.39 -5.10 17.81
CA ASP A 198 13.41 -3.68 17.45
C ASP A 198 14.14 -3.56 16.12
N LEU A 199 13.34 -3.56 15.03
CA LEU A 199 13.81 -3.57 13.65
C LEU A 199 14.72 -2.38 13.30
N TYR A 200 14.71 -1.34 14.13
CA TYR A 200 15.39 -0.08 13.88
C TYR A 200 16.11 0.43 15.14
N SER A 201 16.55 -0.48 16.00
CA SER A 201 17.23 -0.16 17.27
C SER A 201 18.55 0.61 17.11
N SER A 202 19.19 0.49 15.94
CA SER A 202 20.44 1.18 15.63
C SER A 202 20.29 2.67 15.31
N ILE A 203 19.04 3.18 15.20
CA ILE A 203 18.80 4.59 14.90
C ILE A 203 19.01 5.42 16.16
N PRO A 204 19.97 6.36 16.17
CA PRO A 204 20.21 7.21 17.32
C PRO A 204 19.04 8.20 17.50
N LEU A 205 18.65 8.42 18.75
CA LEU A 205 17.70 9.47 19.08
C LEU A 205 18.34 10.84 18.84
N LYS A 206 17.63 11.69 18.13
CA LYS A 206 17.94 13.10 17.98
C LYS A 206 17.01 13.89 18.90
N ASN A 207 17.57 14.43 19.97
CA ASN A 207 16.83 15.30 20.91
C ASN A 207 16.85 16.76 20.42
N GLU A 208 16.81 16.98 19.12
CA GLU A 208 16.79 18.34 18.57
C GLU A 208 15.33 18.84 18.51
N PRO A 209 15.07 20.10 18.92
CA PRO A 209 13.74 20.67 18.80
C PRO A 209 13.32 20.79 17.34
N ILE A 210 12.05 20.48 17.06
CA ILE A 210 11.47 20.64 15.72
C ILE A 210 11.27 22.15 15.50
N LEU A 211 12.09 22.74 14.63
CA LEU A 211 12.01 24.14 14.24
C LEU A 211 11.16 24.26 12.97
N LEU A 212 10.09 25.06 13.05
CA LEU A 212 9.22 25.36 11.93
C LEU A 212 9.58 26.73 11.33
N THR A 213 9.45 26.88 10.02
CA THR A 213 9.45 28.19 9.37
C THR A 213 8.15 28.93 9.72
N GLU A 214 8.09 30.26 9.46
CA GLU A 214 6.88 31.05 9.72
C GLU A 214 5.62 30.46 9.05
N GLU A 215 5.74 30.03 7.79
CA GLU A 215 4.63 29.42 7.05
C GLU A 215 4.22 28.06 7.63
N GLN A 216 5.19 27.24 8.02
CA GLN A 216 4.93 25.96 8.67
C GLN A 216 4.33 26.14 10.06
N GLN A 217 4.76 27.18 10.81
CA GLN A 217 4.17 27.52 12.10
C GLN A 217 2.72 27.97 11.94
N ALA A 218 2.44 28.84 10.97
CA ALA A 218 1.07 29.25 10.67
C ALA A 218 0.18 28.06 10.26
N ALA A 219 0.72 27.11 9.50
CA ALA A 219 0.01 25.88 9.15
C ALA A 219 -0.25 24.99 10.37
N TYR A 220 0.72 24.83 11.25
CA TYR A 220 0.56 24.12 12.52
C TYR A 220 -0.50 24.77 13.40
N ASP A 221 -0.43 26.09 13.60
CA ASP A 221 -1.38 26.85 14.43
C ASP A 221 -2.82 26.77 13.89
N ALA A 222 -2.97 26.73 12.55
CA ALA A 222 -4.27 26.56 11.91
C ALA A 222 -4.86 25.15 12.12
N LEU A 223 -4.01 24.10 12.23
CA LEU A 223 -4.43 22.71 12.43
C LEU A 223 -4.66 22.35 13.90
N LEU A 224 -4.02 23.10 14.81
CA LEU A 224 -4.02 22.81 16.24
C LEU A 224 -5.42 22.75 16.87
N PRO A 225 -6.36 23.67 16.59
CA PRO A 225 -7.70 23.62 17.15
C PRO A 225 -8.44 22.32 16.80
N GLY A 226 -8.27 21.81 15.56
CA GLY A 226 -8.88 20.55 15.14
C GLY A 226 -8.23 19.32 15.76
N LEU A 227 -6.99 19.43 16.27
CA LEU A 227 -6.32 18.35 17.00
C LEU A 227 -6.73 18.33 18.47
N GLU A 228 -6.94 19.51 19.07
CA GLU A 228 -7.31 19.69 20.49
C GLU A 228 -8.80 19.43 20.75
N ASP A 229 -9.65 19.64 19.75
CA ASP A 229 -11.07 19.37 19.86
C ASP A 229 -11.33 17.85 19.96
N ALA A 230 -12.27 17.47 20.82
CA ALA A 230 -12.73 16.08 20.94
C ALA A 230 -13.68 15.64 19.81
N ALA A 231 -14.09 16.56 18.93
CA ALA A 231 -14.89 16.25 17.74
C ALA A 231 -14.00 15.81 16.56
N PRO A 232 -14.53 15.01 15.62
CA PRO A 232 -13.77 14.62 14.45
C PRO A 232 -13.60 15.79 13.48
N HIS A 233 -12.35 16.06 13.13
CA HIS A 233 -11.98 17.07 12.14
C HIS A 233 -11.30 16.47 10.93
N SER A 234 -11.38 17.16 9.79
CA SER A 234 -10.66 16.78 8.57
C SER A 234 -9.97 18.01 7.98
N ALA A 235 -8.69 17.87 7.68
CA ALA A 235 -7.89 18.91 7.05
C ALA A 235 -7.09 18.36 5.85
N LEU A 236 -6.87 19.23 4.86
CA LEU A 236 -5.98 18.99 3.71
C LEU A 236 -4.80 19.95 3.79
N LEU A 237 -3.62 19.42 4.04
CA LEU A 237 -2.36 20.16 3.97
C LEU A 237 -1.82 20.07 2.53
N TYR A 238 -2.15 21.06 1.74
CA TYR A 238 -1.63 21.22 0.39
C TYR A 238 -0.32 22.00 0.44
N GLY A 239 0.79 21.36 0.08
CA GLY A 239 2.09 22.02 0.12
C GLY A 239 2.95 21.64 -1.07
N VAL A 240 3.56 22.64 -1.72
CA VAL A 240 4.47 22.39 -2.86
C VAL A 240 5.53 21.33 -2.53
N THR A 241 6.12 20.72 -3.56
CA THR A 241 7.18 19.73 -3.37
C THR A 241 8.35 20.35 -2.62
N GLY A 242 8.79 19.70 -1.52
CA GLY A 242 9.87 20.23 -0.68
C GLY A 242 9.45 21.35 0.28
N SER A 243 8.15 21.58 0.53
CA SER A 243 7.68 22.58 1.52
C SER A 243 7.89 22.16 2.98
N GLY A 244 8.35 20.92 3.23
CA GLY A 244 8.61 20.46 4.59
C GLY A 244 7.36 20.01 5.35
N LYS A 245 6.29 19.55 4.69
CA LYS A 245 5.07 18.96 5.31
C LYS A 245 5.38 18.02 6.47
N THR A 246 6.44 17.23 6.34
CA THR A 246 6.87 16.28 7.37
C THR A 246 7.21 16.95 8.71
N LEU A 247 7.76 18.16 8.72
CA LEU A 247 8.05 18.89 9.97
C LEU A 247 6.76 19.27 10.69
N VAL A 248 5.73 19.70 9.95
CA VAL A 248 4.40 19.98 10.50
C VAL A 248 3.81 18.69 11.10
N PHE A 249 3.95 17.52 10.41
CA PHE A 249 3.51 16.23 10.95
C PHE A 249 4.19 15.90 12.27
N LEU A 250 5.52 16.02 12.34
CA LEU A 250 6.27 15.71 13.55
C LEU A 250 5.81 16.59 14.72
N LYS A 251 5.54 17.89 14.46
CA LYS A 251 5.07 18.82 15.49
C LYS A 251 3.66 18.51 15.97
N LEU A 252 2.74 18.14 15.05
CA LEU A 252 1.39 17.71 15.42
C LEU A 252 1.40 16.38 16.19
N ILE A 253 2.26 15.43 15.80
CA ILE A 253 2.44 14.16 16.52
C ILE A 253 2.97 14.43 17.93
N GLU A 254 3.99 15.29 18.08
CA GLU A 254 4.53 15.68 19.39
C GLU A 254 3.42 16.22 20.32
N HIS A 255 2.60 17.14 19.80
CA HIS A 255 1.47 17.71 20.55
C HIS A 255 0.40 16.66 20.89
N CYS A 256 0.02 15.81 19.93
CA CYS A 256 -0.93 14.71 20.13
C CYS A 256 -0.49 13.79 21.28
N LEU A 257 0.80 13.48 21.35
CA LEU A 257 1.37 12.66 22.41
C LEU A 257 1.40 13.37 23.76
N GLN A 258 1.60 14.71 23.79
CA GLN A 258 1.52 15.52 25.02
C GLN A 258 0.10 15.54 25.58
N MET A 259 -0.92 15.46 24.72
CA MET A 259 -2.33 15.31 25.13
C MET A 259 -2.66 13.90 25.63
N GLY A 260 -1.70 12.97 25.67
CA GLY A 260 -1.91 11.56 26.03
C GLY A 260 -2.67 10.77 24.96
N ARG A 261 -2.78 11.28 23.73
CA ARG A 261 -3.41 10.60 22.58
C ARG A 261 -2.35 10.01 21.65
N ARG A 262 -2.78 9.16 20.74
CA ARG A 262 -1.89 8.38 19.85
C ARG A 262 -2.05 8.79 18.39
N ALA A 263 -1.00 8.53 17.59
CA ALA A 263 -0.96 8.94 16.17
C ALA A 263 -0.82 7.74 15.22
N LEU A 264 -1.59 7.78 14.13
CA LEU A 264 -1.50 6.82 13.03
C LEU A 264 -1.08 7.54 11.75
N VAL A 265 0.04 7.12 11.16
CA VAL A 265 0.62 7.73 9.95
C VAL A 265 0.62 6.70 8.82
N LEU A 266 -0.12 7.00 7.76
CA LEU A 266 -0.11 6.21 6.54
C LEU A 266 0.78 6.87 5.49
N VAL A 267 1.62 6.06 4.86
CA VAL A 267 2.50 6.47 3.76
C VAL A 267 2.34 5.49 2.60
N PRO A 268 2.52 5.92 1.34
CA PRO A 268 2.47 5.01 0.18
C PRO A 268 3.53 3.91 0.30
N GLU A 269 3.24 2.72 -0.27
CA GLU A 269 4.19 1.58 -0.23
C GLU A 269 5.58 1.93 -0.79
N ILE A 270 5.61 2.74 -1.85
CA ILE A 270 6.85 3.19 -2.50
C ILE A 270 7.56 4.28 -1.68
N SER A 271 6.82 5.04 -0.88
CA SER A 271 7.34 6.13 -0.05
C SER A 271 7.64 5.69 1.39
N LEU A 272 7.38 4.42 1.75
CA LEU A 272 7.83 3.86 3.02
C LEU A 272 9.35 3.64 2.93
N THR A 273 10.02 4.72 2.58
CA THR A 273 11.46 4.78 2.58
C THR A 273 11.94 4.74 4.02
N PRO A 274 13.13 4.22 4.25
CA PRO A 274 13.81 4.34 5.53
C PRO A 274 13.74 5.76 6.10
N GLN A 275 13.68 6.79 5.24
CA GLN A 275 13.69 8.20 5.64
C GLN A 275 12.51 8.60 6.56
N MET A 276 11.26 8.23 6.24
CA MET A 276 10.12 8.55 7.11
C MET A 276 10.19 7.77 8.42
N ILE A 277 10.53 6.48 8.34
CA ILE A 277 10.72 5.63 9.53
C ILE A 277 11.90 6.18 10.36
N LEU A 278 13.02 6.52 9.71
CA LEU A 278 14.19 7.09 10.35
C LEU A 278 13.86 8.41 11.06
N ARG A 279 13.13 9.32 10.42
CA ARG A 279 12.71 10.59 11.00
C ARG A 279 11.83 10.39 12.24
N LEU A 280 10.80 9.53 12.14
CA LEU A 280 9.93 9.23 13.28
C LEU A 280 10.69 8.51 14.39
N LYS A 281 11.51 7.50 14.07
CA LYS A 281 12.29 6.75 15.06
C LYS A 281 13.37 7.61 15.71
N SER A 282 14.04 8.49 14.96
CA SER A 282 15.04 9.39 15.53
C SER A 282 14.42 10.42 16.49
N GLN A 283 13.17 10.84 16.27
CA GLN A 283 12.47 11.81 17.11
C GLN A 283 11.75 11.15 18.30
N PHE A 284 11.09 10.01 18.07
CA PHE A 284 10.19 9.39 19.07
C PHE A 284 10.66 8.02 19.58
N GLY A 285 11.74 7.49 19.05
CA GLY A 285 12.41 6.27 19.53
C GLY A 285 11.52 5.03 19.53
N LYS A 286 11.50 4.34 20.65
CA LYS A 286 10.77 3.08 20.84
C LYS A 286 9.25 3.23 20.81
N ARG A 287 8.73 4.44 20.92
CA ARG A 287 7.27 4.73 20.86
C ARG A 287 6.67 4.51 19.46
N VAL A 288 7.50 4.26 18.42
CA VAL A 288 7.07 4.08 17.03
C VAL A 288 7.02 2.60 16.66
N ALA A 289 5.86 2.09 16.26
CA ALA A 289 5.68 0.80 15.62
C ALA A 289 5.57 0.96 14.09
N VAL A 290 6.06 -0.04 13.35
CA VAL A 290 6.12 -0.02 11.88
C VAL A 290 5.31 -1.18 11.31
N GLN A 291 4.44 -0.89 10.30
CA GLN A 291 3.58 -1.90 9.67
C GLN A 291 3.58 -1.77 8.13
N HIS A 292 4.24 -2.69 7.42
CA HIS A 292 4.28 -2.69 5.94
C HIS A 292 4.47 -4.08 5.33
N SER A 293 4.31 -4.17 4.00
CA SER A 293 4.36 -5.41 3.24
C SER A 293 5.74 -6.08 3.20
N ALA A 294 6.83 -5.32 3.29
CA ALA A 294 8.20 -5.86 3.27
C ALA A 294 8.62 -6.54 4.59
N LEU A 295 7.89 -6.32 5.70
CA LEU A 295 8.09 -7.07 6.94
C LEU A 295 7.67 -8.52 6.74
N ASN A 296 8.46 -9.46 7.26
CA ASN A 296 8.05 -10.85 7.30
C ASN A 296 6.89 -11.06 8.31
N HIS A 297 6.26 -12.23 8.26
CA HIS A 297 5.09 -12.48 9.11
C HIS A 297 5.36 -12.41 10.60
N THR A 298 6.57 -12.80 11.05
CA THR A 298 6.99 -12.72 12.45
C THR A 298 7.19 -11.26 12.88
N GLU A 299 7.88 -10.47 12.06
CA GLU A 299 8.09 -9.05 12.30
C GLU A 299 6.76 -8.31 12.42
N ARG A 300 5.80 -8.57 11.50
CA ARG A 300 4.46 -7.99 11.56
C ARG A 300 3.70 -8.37 12.82
N LEU A 301 3.80 -9.64 13.24
CA LEU A 301 3.16 -10.12 14.47
C LEU A 301 3.72 -9.40 15.69
N LEU A 302 5.04 -9.25 15.79
CA LEU A 302 5.69 -8.58 16.91
C LEU A 302 5.31 -7.09 16.99
N GLN A 303 5.30 -6.39 15.86
CA GLN A 303 4.84 -5.00 15.81
C GLN A 303 3.36 -4.88 16.19
N TRP A 304 2.49 -5.78 15.70
CA TRP A 304 1.09 -5.83 16.07
C TRP A 304 0.90 -6.01 17.60
N GLN A 305 1.63 -6.94 18.19
CA GLN A 305 1.58 -7.19 19.63
C GLN A 305 2.10 -6.00 20.43
N MET A 306 3.21 -5.38 19.99
CA MET A 306 3.73 -4.16 20.61
C MET A 306 2.66 -3.05 20.66
N ILE A 307 1.88 -2.87 19.60
CA ILE A 307 0.79 -1.90 19.55
C ILE A 307 -0.33 -2.31 20.51
N GLN A 308 -0.74 -3.59 20.47
CA GLN A 308 -1.83 -4.14 21.30
C GLN A 308 -1.51 -4.08 22.80
N ASP A 309 -0.25 -4.33 23.18
CA ASP A 309 0.24 -4.28 24.56
C ASP A 309 0.51 -2.83 25.05
N GLY A 310 0.22 -1.80 24.21
CA GLY A 310 0.41 -0.40 24.57
C GLY A 310 1.88 0.06 24.54
N GLY A 311 2.78 -0.71 23.96
CA GLY A 311 4.21 -0.37 23.83
C GLY A 311 4.52 0.65 22.73
N ALA A 312 3.53 1.04 21.91
CA ALA A 312 3.66 2.02 20.86
C ALA A 312 2.57 3.09 20.96
N ASP A 313 2.95 4.35 20.77
CA ASP A 313 2.05 5.50 20.72
C ASP A 313 1.89 6.03 19.29
N ILE A 314 2.80 5.68 18.40
CA ILE A 314 2.79 6.05 17.00
C ILE A 314 2.85 4.77 16.16
N VAL A 315 1.96 4.66 15.20
CA VAL A 315 2.03 3.62 14.16
C VAL A 315 2.31 4.28 12.83
N VAL A 316 3.37 3.87 12.15
CA VAL A 316 3.65 4.27 10.78
C VAL A 316 3.60 3.06 9.86
N GLY A 317 2.95 3.19 8.72
CA GLY A 317 2.90 2.08 7.79
C GLY A 317 2.18 2.37 6.48
N THR A 318 2.05 1.33 5.68
CA THR A 318 1.31 1.40 4.41
C THR A 318 -0.19 1.23 4.64
N ARG A 319 -0.96 1.15 3.57
CA ARG A 319 -2.43 1.00 3.59
C ARG A 319 -2.96 0.08 4.71
N SER A 320 -2.34 -1.08 4.92
CA SER A 320 -2.81 -2.05 5.91
C SER A 320 -2.60 -1.63 7.37
N ALA A 321 -1.72 -0.66 7.63
CA ALA A 321 -1.49 -0.12 8.97
C ALA A 321 -2.75 0.56 9.55
N ILE A 322 -3.71 0.94 8.69
CA ILE A 322 -5.00 1.49 9.10
C ILE A 322 -5.79 0.56 10.03
N PHE A 323 -5.50 -0.74 10.04
CA PHE A 323 -6.14 -1.73 10.91
C PHE A 323 -5.34 -2.05 12.18
N SER A 324 -4.26 -1.34 12.45
CA SER A 324 -3.49 -1.54 13.69
C SER A 324 -4.35 -1.35 14.93
N PRO A 325 -4.19 -2.18 15.99
CA PRO A 325 -5.00 -2.13 17.21
C PRO A 325 -4.55 -0.99 18.13
N LEU A 326 -4.46 0.22 17.55
CA LEU A 326 -4.09 1.45 18.24
C LEU A 326 -5.34 2.09 18.82
N GLU A 327 -5.39 2.23 20.13
CA GLU A 327 -6.50 2.86 20.85
C GLU A 327 -6.22 4.33 21.14
N ASN A 328 -7.26 5.10 21.45
CA ASN A 328 -7.18 6.52 21.79
C ASN A 328 -6.47 7.37 20.74
N ILE A 329 -6.85 7.20 19.47
CA ILE A 329 -6.26 7.93 18.33
C ILE A 329 -6.68 9.39 18.41
N GLY A 330 -5.70 10.32 18.40
CA GLY A 330 -5.92 11.76 18.29
C GLY A 330 -5.63 12.31 16.90
N LEU A 331 -4.76 11.63 16.16
CA LEU A 331 -4.28 12.09 14.87
C LEU A 331 -4.14 10.93 13.88
N VAL A 332 -4.75 11.08 12.71
CA VAL A 332 -4.56 10.19 11.57
C VAL A 332 -3.99 11.00 10.41
N ILE A 333 -2.80 10.67 9.94
CA ILE A 333 -2.15 11.34 8.80
C ILE A 333 -2.14 10.38 7.61
N ILE A 334 -2.52 10.88 6.43
CA ILE A 334 -2.34 10.20 5.15
C ILE A 334 -1.44 11.09 4.29
N ASP A 335 -0.17 10.71 4.16
CA ASP A 335 0.79 11.40 3.31
C ASP A 335 0.66 10.95 1.86
N GLU A 336 0.92 11.85 0.89
CA GLU A 336 0.70 11.64 -0.54
C GLU A 336 -0.70 11.02 -0.80
N GLU A 337 -1.75 11.66 -0.27
CA GLU A 337 -3.12 11.12 -0.19
C GLU A 337 -3.72 10.77 -1.57
N GLN A 338 -3.23 11.37 -2.65
CA GLN A 338 -3.66 11.10 -4.02
C GLN A 338 -3.22 9.72 -4.54
N GLU A 339 -2.33 9.01 -3.81
CA GLU A 339 -1.79 7.74 -4.28
C GLU A 339 -2.86 6.64 -4.34
N HIS A 340 -2.96 5.99 -5.49
CA HIS A 340 -3.93 4.91 -5.70
C HIS A 340 -3.65 3.66 -4.84
N THR A 341 -2.42 3.49 -4.34
CA THR A 341 -2.03 2.37 -3.46
C THR A 341 -2.80 2.32 -2.14
N TYR A 342 -3.48 3.40 -1.75
CA TYR A 342 -4.40 3.43 -0.62
C TYR A 342 -5.73 2.69 -0.87
N ARG A 343 -5.96 2.18 -2.08
CA ARG A 343 -7.10 1.33 -2.42
C ARG A 343 -6.68 -0.13 -2.48
N SER A 344 -7.51 -1.02 -1.95
CA SER A 344 -7.25 -2.47 -2.00
C SER A 344 -7.76 -3.05 -3.31
N GLU A 345 -6.90 -3.73 -4.06
CA GLU A 345 -7.27 -4.45 -5.28
C GLU A 345 -7.87 -5.85 -5.01
N SER A 346 -7.65 -6.39 -3.81
CA SER A 346 -8.20 -7.68 -3.37
C SER A 346 -9.32 -7.49 -2.35
N ALA A 347 -10.15 -8.50 -2.20
CA ALA A 347 -11.23 -8.50 -1.20
C ALA A 347 -10.68 -8.47 0.24
N PRO A 348 -11.25 -7.61 1.10
CA PRO A 348 -12.21 -6.55 0.80
C PRO A 348 -11.57 -5.39 0.04
N ARG A 349 -12.26 -4.90 -0.99
CA ARG A 349 -11.79 -3.76 -1.82
C ARG A 349 -12.10 -2.44 -1.13
N TYR A 350 -11.33 -2.11 -0.11
CA TYR A 350 -11.53 -0.91 0.69
C TYR A 350 -10.60 0.24 0.28
N SER A 351 -11.01 1.46 0.63
CA SER A 351 -10.17 2.64 0.60
C SER A 351 -9.67 2.96 2.01
N ALA A 352 -8.35 3.13 2.18
CA ALA A 352 -7.79 3.55 3.47
C ALA A 352 -8.33 4.91 3.91
N HIS A 353 -8.67 5.81 2.99
CA HIS A 353 -9.29 7.10 3.29
C HIS A 353 -10.66 6.94 3.96
N GLU A 354 -11.51 6.01 3.49
CA GLU A 354 -12.82 5.77 4.11
C GLU A 354 -12.66 5.15 5.51
N VAL A 355 -11.75 4.19 5.67
CA VAL A 355 -11.46 3.59 6.97
C VAL A 355 -10.85 4.63 7.92
N ALA A 356 -9.96 5.51 7.43
CA ALA A 356 -9.38 6.59 8.22
C ALA A 356 -10.44 7.59 8.70
N ARG A 357 -11.38 7.99 7.84
CA ARG A 357 -12.52 8.83 8.23
C ARG A 357 -13.38 8.17 9.30
N GLN A 358 -13.65 6.86 9.15
CA GLN A 358 -14.41 6.10 10.16
C GLN A 358 -13.67 6.07 11.49
N ARG A 359 -12.36 5.77 11.50
CA ARG A 359 -11.56 5.74 12.72
C ARG A 359 -11.45 7.12 13.36
N ALA A 360 -11.22 8.16 12.56
CA ALA A 360 -11.18 9.54 13.06
C ALA A 360 -12.53 9.95 13.68
N ALA A 361 -13.65 9.60 13.04
CA ALA A 361 -14.98 9.88 13.57
C ALA A 361 -15.25 9.15 14.89
N GLU A 362 -14.86 7.89 15.03
CA GLU A 362 -15.05 7.08 16.24
C GLU A 362 -14.19 7.56 17.43
N ASN A 363 -13.01 8.12 17.15
CA ASN A 363 -12.06 8.55 18.16
C ASN A 363 -12.10 10.08 18.43
N GLY A 364 -12.93 10.86 17.72
CA GLY A 364 -12.87 12.32 17.79
C GLY A 364 -11.46 12.83 17.43
N ALA A 365 -10.91 12.37 16.30
CA ALA A 365 -9.53 12.61 15.90
C ALA A 365 -9.46 13.58 14.70
N LEU A 366 -8.31 14.26 14.56
CA LEU A 366 -7.98 15.00 13.36
C LEU A 366 -7.51 14.02 12.26
N LEU A 367 -8.21 13.99 11.12
CA LEU A 367 -7.75 13.38 9.89
C LEU A 367 -7.03 14.42 9.04
N LEU A 368 -5.72 14.28 8.90
CA LEU A 368 -4.88 15.13 8.08
C LEU A 368 -4.51 14.43 6.79
N LEU A 369 -5.06 14.89 5.67
CA LEU A 369 -4.65 14.51 4.33
C LEU A 369 -3.53 15.45 3.88
N ALA A 370 -2.47 14.93 3.28
CA ALA A 370 -1.36 15.75 2.85
C ALA A 370 -0.88 15.38 1.46
N SER A 371 -0.60 16.38 0.63
CA SER A 371 -0.13 16.20 -0.74
C SER A 371 0.50 17.46 -1.30
N ALA A 372 1.36 17.28 -2.31
CA ALA A 372 1.79 18.35 -3.21
C ALA A 372 0.86 18.49 -4.43
N THR A 373 0.12 17.45 -4.73
CA THR A 373 -0.82 17.34 -5.84
C THR A 373 -2.07 16.61 -5.33
N PRO A 374 -2.91 17.25 -4.51
CA PRO A 374 -4.07 16.61 -3.90
C PRO A 374 -4.94 15.88 -4.93
N SER A 375 -5.67 14.85 -4.49
CA SER A 375 -6.70 14.28 -5.35
C SER A 375 -7.79 15.31 -5.62
N THR A 376 -8.34 15.29 -6.85
CA THR A 376 -9.40 16.22 -7.25
C THR A 376 -10.59 16.15 -6.29
N GLU A 377 -10.90 14.99 -5.74
CA GLU A 377 -11.96 14.81 -4.74
C GLU A 377 -11.66 15.49 -3.41
N SER A 378 -10.44 15.33 -2.89
CA SER A 378 -10.04 15.94 -1.60
C SER A 378 -9.97 17.46 -1.73
N TYR A 379 -9.43 17.95 -2.82
CA TYR A 379 -9.35 19.38 -3.08
C TYR A 379 -10.74 19.99 -3.30
N TYR A 380 -11.63 19.32 -4.06
CA TYR A 380 -13.03 19.73 -4.19
C TYR A 380 -13.74 19.80 -2.85
N ALA A 381 -13.54 18.81 -1.98
CA ALA A 381 -14.11 18.81 -0.63
C ALA A 381 -13.61 20.00 0.22
N ALA A 382 -12.31 20.33 0.08
CA ALA A 382 -11.71 21.46 0.76
C ALA A 382 -12.23 22.81 0.24
N GLN A 383 -12.36 23.00 -1.06
CA GLN A 383 -12.95 24.19 -1.67
C GLN A 383 -14.42 24.43 -1.26
N HIS A 384 -15.16 23.36 -0.92
CA HIS A 384 -16.55 23.44 -0.49
C HIS A 384 -16.72 23.38 1.05
N GLY A 385 -15.66 23.63 1.81
CA GLY A 385 -15.71 23.73 3.28
C GLY A 385 -15.99 22.43 4.03
N ARG A 386 -15.92 21.26 3.36
CA ARG A 386 -16.08 19.94 4.00
C ARG A 386 -14.80 19.45 4.66
N THR A 387 -13.67 20.03 4.30
CA THR A 387 -12.33 19.75 4.80
C THR A 387 -11.61 21.08 4.90
N GLN A 388 -10.92 21.35 6.00
CA GLN A 388 -10.13 22.57 6.17
C GLN A 388 -8.96 22.55 5.18
N LEU A 389 -8.77 23.63 4.41
CA LEU A 389 -7.62 23.76 3.51
C LEU A 389 -6.52 24.57 4.21
N VAL A 390 -5.33 23.97 4.32
CA VAL A 390 -4.11 24.63 4.80
C VAL A 390 -3.06 24.54 3.73
N ARG A 391 -2.40 25.66 3.39
CA ARG A 391 -1.43 25.73 2.26
C ARG A 391 -0.02 25.99 2.76
N LEU A 392 0.97 25.35 2.11
CA LEU A 392 2.39 25.66 2.18
C LEU A 392 2.89 25.98 0.77
N THR A 393 3.08 27.26 0.50
CA THR A 393 3.35 27.77 -0.86
C THR A 393 4.84 27.87 -1.18
N LYS A 394 5.69 27.86 -0.14
CA LYS A 394 7.15 28.03 -0.28
C LYS A 394 7.87 26.71 -0.04
N ARG A 395 8.95 26.48 -0.78
CA ARG A 395 9.92 25.41 -0.49
C ARG A 395 10.67 25.68 0.80
N TYR A 396 10.98 24.64 1.55
CA TYR A 396 11.88 24.73 2.69
C TYR A 396 13.24 25.27 2.24
N GLY A 397 13.78 26.27 2.92
CA GLY A 397 15.02 26.94 2.51
C GLY A 397 14.85 28.04 1.46
N GLY A 398 13.63 28.34 1.00
CA GLY A 398 13.35 29.45 0.07
C GLY A 398 13.81 29.24 -1.38
N ASN A 399 14.20 28.04 -1.75
CA ASN A 399 14.65 27.74 -3.13
C ASN A 399 13.50 27.90 -4.14
N PRO A 400 13.74 28.48 -5.33
CA PRO A 400 12.74 28.59 -6.37
C PRO A 400 12.34 27.22 -6.92
N LEU A 401 11.16 27.17 -7.56
CA LEU A 401 10.75 25.99 -8.30
C LEU A 401 11.72 25.78 -9.50
N PRO A 402 11.96 24.51 -9.90
CA PRO A 402 12.82 24.21 -11.05
C PRO A 402 12.27 24.81 -12.34
N LYS A 403 13.16 25.24 -13.22
CA LYS A 403 12.78 25.59 -14.59
C LYS A 403 12.50 24.32 -15.39
N VAL A 404 11.42 24.33 -16.18
CA VAL A 404 11.02 23.17 -16.98
C VAL A 404 11.02 23.52 -18.46
N GLN A 405 11.63 22.64 -19.25
CA GLN A 405 11.60 22.70 -20.71
C GLN A 405 10.82 21.51 -21.26
N ILE A 406 9.85 21.76 -22.12
CA ILE A 406 9.14 20.70 -22.87
C ILE A 406 9.79 20.60 -24.24
N VAL A 407 10.15 19.39 -24.67
CA VAL A 407 10.81 19.09 -25.95
C VAL A 407 9.89 18.27 -26.83
N ASP A 408 9.66 18.75 -28.09
CA ASP A 408 8.88 18.01 -29.09
C ASP A 408 9.75 16.95 -29.77
N MET A 409 9.50 15.68 -29.43
CA MET A 409 10.21 14.55 -30.03
C MET A 409 9.90 14.31 -31.51
N ARG A 410 8.80 14.87 -32.05
CA ARG A 410 8.53 14.85 -33.50
C ARG A 410 9.45 15.81 -34.23
N ALA A 411 9.69 16.99 -33.66
CA ALA A 411 10.64 17.95 -34.21
C ALA A 411 12.08 17.40 -34.14
N GLU A 412 12.46 16.74 -33.06
CA GLU A 412 13.74 16.04 -32.94
C GLU A 412 13.95 15.00 -34.04
N LEU A 413 12.92 14.16 -34.28
CA LEU A 413 12.96 13.17 -35.36
C LEU A 413 13.06 13.80 -36.75
N ALA A 414 12.31 14.88 -36.99
CA ALA A 414 12.33 15.63 -38.26
C ALA A 414 13.67 16.31 -38.50
N SER A 415 14.39 16.72 -37.45
CA SER A 415 15.74 17.30 -37.53
C SER A 415 16.85 16.27 -37.67
N GLY A 416 16.52 14.97 -37.74
CA GLY A 416 17.48 13.90 -37.97
C GLY A 416 17.99 13.22 -36.68
N ASN A 417 17.35 13.46 -35.51
CA ASN A 417 17.64 12.74 -34.29
C ASN A 417 16.65 11.58 -34.10
N PRO A 418 17.00 10.33 -34.48
CA PRO A 418 16.12 9.17 -34.31
C PRO A 418 16.20 8.54 -32.91
N ARG A 419 16.98 9.14 -32.00
CA ARG A 419 17.18 8.63 -30.65
C ARG A 419 16.01 8.97 -29.74
N GLU A 420 15.89 8.20 -28.69
CA GLU A 420 14.89 8.45 -27.65
C GLU A 420 15.30 9.57 -26.68
N ILE A 421 16.59 9.92 -26.68
CA ILE A 421 17.14 11.06 -25.93
C ILE A 421 17.27 12.24 -26.86
N SER A 422 16.58 13.35 -26.54
CA SER A 422 16.65 14.59 -27.32
C SER A 422 18.04 15.23 -27.21
N LEU A 423 18.38 16.05 -28.21
CA LEU A 423 19.62 16.83 -28.18
C LEU A 423 19.68 17.76 -26.96
N ALA A 424 18.56 18.38 -26.61
CA ALA A 424 18.45 19.23 -25.42
C ALA A 424 18.73 18.46 -24.13
N MET A 425 18.26 17.22 -24.04
CA MET A 425 18.53 16.35 -22.87
C MET A 425 19.99 15.92 -22.85
N GLU A 426 20.57 15.56 -23.99
CA GLU A 426 21.97 15.17 -24.10
C GLU A 426 22.88 16.33 -23.65
N ASP A 427 22.65 17.55 -24.13
CA ASP A 427 23.42 18.73 -23.75
C ASP A 427 23.30 19.05 -22.25
N ALA A 428 22.08 18.97 -21.71
CA ALA A 428 21.83 19.19 -20.29
C ALA A 428 22.54 18.15 -19.39
N ILE A 429 22.55 16.87 -19.78
CA ILE A 429 23.26 15.81 -19.06
C ILE A 429 24.77 16.07 -19.13
N ARG A 430 25.32 16.42 -20.29
CA ARG A 430 26.74 16.72 -20.48
C ARG A 430 27.17 17.85 -19.55
N HIS A 431 26.45 18.97 -19.60
CA HIS A 431 26.73 20.10 -18.72
C HIS A 431 26.66 19.72 -17.22
N ASN A 432 25.69 18.88 -16.86
CA ASN A 432 25.51 18.43 -15.47
C ASN A 432 26.67 17.54 -14.99
N LEU A 433 27.17 16.66 -15.88
CA LEU A 433 28.35 15.81 -15.62
C LEU A 433 29.64 16.67 -15.47
N GLU A 434 29.82 17.65 -16.35
CA GLU A 434 30.94 18.60 -16.27
C GLU A 434 30.93 19.40 -14.96
N ALA A 435 29.74 19.75 -14.46
CA ALA A 435 29.58 20.42 -13.19
C ALA A 435 29.70 19.50 -11.97
N GLY A 436 29.92 18.19 -12.17
CA GLY A 436 29.98 17.19 -11.08
C GLY A 436 28.66 17.02 -10.35
N LYS A 437 27.52 17.21 -11.06
CA LYS A 437 26.16 17.07 -10.51
C LYS A 437 25.50 15.79 -10.96
N GLN A 438 24.41 15.42 -10.28
CA GLN A 438 23.69 14.20 -10.54
C GLN A 438 22.41 14.45 -11.34
N THR A 439 22.05 13.46 -12.18
CA THR A 439 20.84 13.48 -13.03
C THR A 439 19.93 12.33 -12.67
N ILE A 440 18.61 12.59 -12.63
CA ILE A 440 17.56 11.55 -12.53
C ILE A 440 16.75 11.54 -13.82
N LEU A 441 16.64 10.37 -14.45
CA LEU A 441 15.79 10.15 -15.61
C LEU A 441 14.64 9.22 -15.25
N LEU A 442 13.44 9.76 -15.28
CA LEU A 442 12.22 8.98 -15.15
C LEU A 442 11.80 8.42 -16.50
N LEU A 443 11.71 7.12 -16.59
CA LEU A 443 11.10 6.43 -17.71
C LEU A 443 9.74 5.87 -17.30
N ASN A 444 8.68 6.29 -17.97
CA ASN A 444 7.38 5.72 -17.69
C ASN A 444 7.26 4.34 -18.37
N ARG A 445 7.27 3.26 -17.55
CA ARG A 445 7.32 1.87 -18.02
C ARG A 445 6.06 1.38 -18.75
N ARG A 446 4.89 2.00 -18.53
CA ARG A 446 3.63 1.56 -19.14
C ARG A 446 3.55 2.01 -20.60
N GLY A 447 3.98 1.16 -21.53
CA GLY A 447 3.95 1.40 -23.00
C GLY A 447 5.29 1.24 -23.71
N TYR A 448 6.42 1.30 -23.00
CA TYR A 448 7.77 1.17 -23.57
C TYR A 448 8.45 -0.18 -23.28
N GLN A 449 7.65 -1.22 -23.06
CA GLN A 449 8.22 -2.57 -22.94
C GLN A 449 8.73 -3.01 -24.31
N THR A 450 9.92 -3.60 -24.35
CA THR A 450 10.44 -4.20 -25.58
C THR A 450 9.55 -5.37 -25.98
N VAL A 451 8.70 -5.16 -26.96
CA VAL A 451 7.77 -6.17 -27.48
C VAL A 451 8.27 -6.70 -28.83
N ALA A 452 7.98 -7.98 -29.09
CA ALA A 452 8.25 -8.57 -30.40
C ALA A 452 7.12 -8.19 -31.36
N GLN A 453 7.43 -7.42 -32.39
CA GLN A 453 6.52 -7.03 -33.46
C GLN A 453 7.01 -7.53 -34.82
N CYS A 454 6.13 -8.05 -35.63
CA CYS A 454 6.46 -8.47 -37.00
C CYS A 454 6.71 -7.27 -37.92
N GLU A 455 7.76 -7.31 -38.73
CA GLU A 455 8.06 -6.28 -39.71
C GLU A 455 7.02 -6.25 -40.85
N ASP A 456 6.50 -7.43 -41.24
CA ASP A 456 5.63 -7.59 -42.38
C ASP A 456 4.15 -7.32 -42.03
N CYS A 457 3.57 -8.13 -41.10
CA CYS A 457 2.16 -8.01 -40.75
C CYS A 457 1.87 -7.04 -39.61
N ARG A 458 2.89 -6.44 -38.97
CA ARG A 458 2.80 -5.52 -37.81
C ARG A 458 2.18 -6.13 -36.56
N GLU A 459 1.87 -7.44 -36.58
CA GLU A 459 1.31 -8.12 -35.40
C GLU A 459 2.32 -8.11 -34.25
N VAL A 460 1.82 -7.79 -33.05
CA VAL A 460 2.61 -7.84 -31.81
C VAL A 460 2.40 -9.18 -31.15
N LEU A 461 3.48 -9.84 -30.75
CA LEU A 461 3.42 -11.14 -30.07
C LEU A 461 2.72 -10.97 -28.72
N LYS A 462 1.55 -11.59 -28.60
CA LYS A 462 0.74 -11.58 -27.37
C LYS A 462 0.86 -12.91 -26.62
N CYS A 463 0.74 -12.85 -25.32
CA CYS A 463 0.63 -14.04 -24.49
C CYS A 463 -0.65 -14.80 -24.84
N GLN A 464 -0.53 -16.11 -25.05
CA GLN A 464 -1.70 -16.96 -25.39
C GLN A 464 -2.71 -17.06 -24.23
N LYS A 465 -2.24 -16.96 -22.97
CA LYS A 465 -3.07 -16.99 -21.77
C LYS A 465 -3.63 -15.62 -21.38
N CYS A 466 -2.94 -14.54 -21.80
CA CYS A 466 -3.31 -13.17 -21.51
C CYS A 466 -3.28 -12.37 -22.80
N SER A 467 -4.31 -11.66 -23.16
CA SER A 467 -4.36 -10.87 -24.41
C SER A 467 -3.43 -9.62 -24.40
N VAL A 468 -2.30 -9.70 -23.68
CA VAL A 468 -1.32 -8.62 -23.56
C VAL A 468 -0.03 -8.95 -24.32
N PRO A 469 0.70 -7.94 -24.84
CA PRO A 469 2.02 -8.13 -25.40
C PRO A 469 2.98 -8.85 -24.47
N MET A 470 3.80 -9.78 -24.99
CA MET A 470 4.89 -10.36 -24.24
C MET A 470 6.12 -9.46 -24.29
N VAL A 471 6.81 -9.37 -23.17
CA VAL A 471 7.98 -8.49 -22.98
C VAL A 471 9.26 -9.28 -23.23
N TYR A 472 10.14 -8.74 -24.06
CA TYR A 472 11.45 -9.34 -24.33
C TYR A 472 12.47 -8.92 -23.28
N HIS A 473 13.07 -9.89 -22.62
CA HIS A 473 14.18 -9.73 -21.68
C HIS A 473 15.49 -10.14 -22.35
N LYS A 474 16.27 -9.13 -22.78
CA LYS A 474 17.51 -9.30 -23.54
C LYS A 474 18.56 -10.12 -22.76
N SER A 475 18.72 -9.83 -21.45
CA SER A 475 19.69 -10.52 -20.59
C SER A 475 19.41 -12.03 -20.45
N ALA A 476 18.14 -12.42 -20.47
CA ALA A 476 17.69 -13.82 -20.35
C ALA A 476 17.30 -14.44 -21.71
N HIS A 477 17.39 -13.68 -22.81
CA HIS A 477 17.02 -14.07 -24.17
C HIS A 477 15.65 -14.75 -24.27
N LYS A 478 14.63 -14.22 -23.58
CA LYS A 478 13.28 -14.80 -23.53
C LYS A 478 12.18 -13.75 -23.60
N LEU A 479 10.98 -14.16 -24.01
CA LEU A 479 9.76 -13.39 -23.90
C LEU A 479 9.00 -13.82 -22.64
N LEU A 480 8.58 -12.85 -21.82
CA LEU A 480 7.88 -13.07 -20.56
C LEU A 480 6.54 -12.32 -20.55
N CYS A 481 5.50 -12.99 -20.11
CA CYS A 481 4.24 -12.33 -19.75
C CYS A 481 4.27 -11.93 -18.26
N HIS A 482 4.28 -10.64 -17.95
CA HIS A 482 4.29 -10.12 -16.56
C HIS A 482 2.97 -10.32 -15.80
N TYR A 483 1.91 -10.80 -16.47
CA TYR A 483 0.61 -11.08 -15.83
C TYR A 483 0.49 -12.50 -15.31
N CYS A 484 0.92 -13.49 -16.10
CA CYS A 484 0.78 -14.91 -15.75
C CYS A 484 2.12 -15.64 -15.61
N GLY A 485 3.25 -14.97 -15.86
CA GLY A 485 4.57 -15.60 -15.80
C GLY A 485 4.90 -16.53 -16.96
N SER A 486 4.01 -16.70 -17.97
CA SER A 486 4.30 -17.52 -19.15
C SER A 486 5.53 -17.02 -19.88
N GLN A 487 6.40 -17.95 -20.31
CA GLN A 487 7.65 -17.65 -20.99
C GLN A 487 7.71 -18.33 -22.36
N LEU A 488 8.36 -17.68 -23.33
CA LEU A 488 8.83 -18.30 -24.56
C LEU A 488 10.36 -18.24 -24.55
N ASP A 489 10.99 -19.37 -24.39
CA ASP A 489 12.44 -19.56 -24.27
C ASP A 489 12.87 -20.77 -25.10
N PRO A 490 13.59 -20.57 -26.22
CA PRO A 490 13.92 -19.28 -26.84
C PRO A 490 12.70 -18.55 -27.45
N PRO A 491 12.82 -17.24 -27.74
CA PRO A 491 11.79 -16.52 -28.49
C PRO A 491 11.63 -17.11 -29.90
N PRO A 492 10.42 -17.04 -30.50
CA PRO A 492 10.22 -17.52 -31.85
C PRO A 492 11.15 -16.78 -32.84
N ALA A 493 11.80 -17.53 -33.73
CA ALA A 493 12.69 -16.97 -34.76
C ALA A 493 11.93 -16.15 -35.81
N ARG A 494 10.63 -16.45 -36.02
CA ARG A 494 9.76 -15.83 -37.00
C ARG A 494 8.36 -15.58 -36.42
N CYS A 495 7.62 -14.67 -37.05
CA CYS A 495 6.24 -14.38 -36.69
C CYS A 495 5.36 -15.65 -36.80
N PRO A 496 4.66 -16.04 -35.73
CA PRO A 496 3.78 -17.22 -35.79
C PRO A 496 2.58 -17.02 -36.73
N ALA A 497 2.19 -15.77 -37.01
CA ALA A 497 1.03 -15.45 -37.85
C ALA A 497 1.36 -15.49 -39.37
N CYS A 498 2.50 -14.95 -39.80
CA CYS A 498 2.82 -14.78 -41.22
C CYS A 498 4.21 -15.30 -41.63
N GLY A 499 5.02 -15.79 -40.71
CA GLY A 499 6.40 -16.25 -40.98
C GLY A 499 7.43 -15.13 -41.18
N GLY A 500 7.03 -13.88 -41.10
CA GLY A 500 7.88 -12.69 -41.25
C GLY A 500 8.90 -12.51 -40.12
N LYS A 501 9.83 -11.56 -40.29
CA LYS A 501 10.87 -11.29 -39.32
C LYS A 501 10.29 -10.55 -38.11
N LEU A 502 10.71 -10.93 -36.89
CA LEU A 502 10.36 -10.26 -35.67
C LEU A 502 11.40 -9.18 -35.31
N GLN A 503 10.92 -7.97 -35.07
CA GLN A 503 11.69 -6.89 -34.47
C GLN A 503 11.31 -6.70 -33.02
N TYR A 504 12.31 -6.43 -32.18
CA TYR A 504 12.12 -6.09 -30.78
C TYR A 504 12.08 -4.59 -30.61
N ARG A 505 10.84 -4.05 -30.55
CA ARG A 505 10.59 -2.60 -30.43
C ARG A 505 10.19 -2.24 -29.01
N GLY A 506 10.70 -1.13 -28.52
CA GLY A 506 10.41 -0.55 -27.21
C GLY A 506 11.64 0.10 -26.62
N PHE A 507 11.40 1.10 -25.76
CA PHE A 507 12.44 1.82 -25.03
C PHE A 507 12.24 1.58 -23.53
N GLY A 508 12.79 0.47 -23.01
CA GLY A 508 12.78 0.17 -21.59
C GLY A 508 13.99 0.77 -20.87
N THR A 509 14.02 0.68 -19.54
CA THR A 509 15.12 1.15 -18.70
C THR A 509 16.48 0.60 -19.12
N GLN A 510 16.53 -0.65 -19.57
CA GLN A 510 17.75 -1.28 -20.08
C GLN A 510 18.26 -0.62 -21.38
N LYS A 511 17.35 -0.32 -22.32
CA LYS A 511 17.73 0.36 -23.56
C LYS A 511 18.14 1.81 -23.30
N ALA A 512 17.47 2.47 -22.35
CA ALA A 512 17.87 3.81 -21.90
C ALA A 512 19.27 3.78 -21.28
N GLU A 513 19.58 2.81 -20.43
CA GLU A 513 20.92 2.60 -19.87
C GLU A 513 21.98 2.36 -20.98
N GLU A 514 21.69 1.49 -21.97
CA GLU A 514 22.56 1.21 -23.09
C GLU A 514 22.82 2.44 -23.99
N GLU A 515 21.78 3.27 -24.21
CA GLU A 515 21.89 4.50 -24.99
C GLU A 515 22.69 5.57 -24.24
N LEU A 516 22.44 5.74 -22.93
CA LEU A 516 23.19 6.64 -22.07
C LEU A 516 24.67 6.24 -21.98
N ALA A 517 24.97 4.94 -21.85
CA ALA A 517 26.34 4.44 -21.82
C ALA A 517 27.11 4.67 -23.12
N LYS A 518 26.42 4.73 -24.26
CA LYS A 518 27.02 5.12 -25.55
C LYS A 518 27.29 6.62 -25.67
N LEU A 519 26.35 7.45 -25.15
CA LEU A 519 26.44 8.90 -25.21
C LEU A 519 27.44 9.45 -24.17
N PHE A 520 27.55 8.79 -23.02
CA PHE A 520 28.36 9.22 -21.89
C PHE A 520 29.17 8.02 -21.32
N PRO A 521 30.22 7.58 -22.04
CA PRO A 521 31.01 6.40 -21.64
C PRO A 521 31.70 6.55 -20.27
N GLU A 522 31.95 7.77 -19.85
CA GLU A 522 32.60 8.14 -18.58
C GLU A 522 31.62 8.17 -17.40
N ALA A 523 30.31 8.24 -17.66
CA ALA A 523 29.29 8.37 -16.61
C ALA A 523 28.98 7.03 -15.92
N ARG A 524 28.87 7.07 -14.61
CA ARG A 524 28.42 5.93 -13.80
C ARG A 524 26.90 5.93 -13.75
N ILE A 525 26.27 4.97 -14.42
CA ILE A 525 24.82 4.89 -14.58
C ILE A 525 24.24 3.86 -13.61
N LEU A 526 23.21 4.25 -12.87
CA LEU A 526 22.42 3.40 -12.00
C LEU A 526 21.05 3.13 -12.61
N ARG A 527 20.74 1.88 -12.90
CA ARG A 527 19.39 1.46 -13.31
C ARG A 527 18.59 1.00 -12.11
N MET A 528 17.36 1.55 -11.99
CA MET A 528 16.40 1.22 -10.93
C MET A 528 15.05 0.79 -11.52
N ASP A 529 14.81 -0.50 -11.55
CA ASP A 529 13.53 -1.09 -11.93
C ASP A 529 13.20 -2.32 -11.06
N GLN A 530 12.06 -2.96 -11.32
CA GLN A 530 11.65 -4.14 -10.53
C GLN A 530 12.64 -5.29 -10.62
N ASP A 531 13.35 -5.43 -11.73
CA ASP A 531 14.30 -6.54 -11.94
C ASP A 531 15.58 -6.32 -11.10
N THR A 532 16.04 -5.07 -11.01
CA THR A 532 17.24 -4.70 -10.23
C THR A 532 16.98 -4.59 -8.73
N THR A 533 15.72 -4.42 -8.33
CA THR A 533 15.32 -4.19 -6.93
C THR A 533 14.57 -5.36 -6.29
N ALA A 534 14.53 -6.52 -6.93
CA ALA A 534 13.78 -7.70 -6.46
C ALA A 534 14.31 -8.31 -5.15
N ALA A 535 15.60 -8.15 -4.83
CA ALA A 535 16.17 -8.65 -3.58
C ALA A 535 15.80 -7.75 -2.40
N LYS A 536 15.61 -8.35 -1.22
CA LYS A 536 15.34 -7.61 0.03
C LYS A 536 16.46 -6.59 0.26
N ASP A 537 16.10 -5.35 0.59
CA ASP A 537 17.00 -4.22 0.86
C ASP A 537 17.87 -3.75 -0.34
N ALA A 538 17.70 -4.33 -1.54
CA ALA A 538 18.47 -3.91 -2.73
C ALA A 538 18.16 -2.46 -3.12
N HIS A 539 16.89 -2.09 -3.08
CA HIS A 539 16.43 -0.72 -3.36
C HIS A 539 17.12 0.30 -2.46
N GLU A 540 17.13 0.08 -1.15
CA GLU A 540 17.74 0.98 -0.17
C GLU A 540 19.26 1.11 -0.36
N LYS A 541 19.94 0.00 -0.60
CA LYS A 541 21.37 -0.03 -0.83
C LYS A 541 21.78 0.74 -2.08
N LEU A 542 21.02 0.60 -3.17
CA LEU A 542 21.26 1.32 -4.42
C LEU A 542 21.04 2.82 -4.25
N LEU A 543 19.98 3.23 -3.55
CA LEU A 543 19.74 4.64 -3.26
C LEU A 543 20.78 5.26 -2.35
N ALA A 544 21.24 4.53 -1.33
CA ALA A 544 22.33 4.98 -0.47
C ALA A 544 23.64 5.18 -1.25
N LYS A 545 23.94 4.33 -2.25
CA LYS A 545 25.08 4.51 -3.14
C LYS A 545 24.94 5.76 -4.02
N PHE A 546 23.74 5.98 -4.59
CA PHE A 546 23.48 7.19 -5.37
C PHE A 546 23.61 8.46 -4.50
N ALA A 547 23.08 8.44 -3.27
CA ALA A 547 23.22 9.54 -2.32
C ALA A 547 24.68 9.85 -1.96
N ARG A 548 25.58 8.84 -1.94
CA ARG A 548 27.02 9.00 -1.73
C ARG A 548 27.81 9.38 -2.98
N HIS A 549 27.10 9.70 -4.07
CA HIS A 549 27.72 10.06 -5.35
C HIS A 549 28.59 8.95 -5.97
N GLU A 550 28.21 7.67 -5.74
CA GLU A 550 28.84 6.54 -6.42
C GLU A 550 28.36 6.41 -7.88
N TYR A 551 27.29 7.11 -8.24
CA TYR A 551 26.68 7.16 -9.58
C TYR A 551 26.34 8.60 -9.96
N ASP A 552 26.42 8.91 -11.25
CA ASP A 552 26.20 10.25 -11.82
C ASP A 552 24.79 10.39 -12.41
N ILE A 553 24.30 9.30 -13.04
CA ILE A 553 22.97 9.26 -13.66
C ILE A 553 22.19 8.11 -13.05
N MET A 554 20.97 8.39 -12.60
CA MET A 554 19.99 7.36 -12.21
C MET A 554 18.86 7.32 -13.23
N VAL A 555 18.64 6.16 -13.85
CA VAL A 555 17.51 5.92 -14.76
C VAL A 555 16.58 4.87 -14.17
N GLY A 556 15.28 5.17 -14.12
CA GLY A 556 14.35 4.22 -13.54
C GLY A 556 12.89 4.55 -13.80
N THR A 557 12.02 3.69 -13.27
CA THR A 557 10.56 3.87 -13.37
C THR A 557 10.04 4.78 -12.24
N GLN A 558 8.74 4.78 -12.00
CA GLN A 558 8.09 5.58 -10.94
C GLN A 558 8.76 5.46 -9.55
N MET A 559 9.57 4.43 -9.32
CA MET A 559 10.31 4.24 -8.07
C MET A 559 11.34 5.37 -7.82
N VAL A 560 11.88 6.00 -8.88
CA VAL A 560 12.84 7.13 -8.76
C VAL A 560 12.14 8.46 -8.55
N ALA A 561 10.82 8.53 -8.79
CA ALA A 561 10.04 9.75 -8.63
C ALA A 561 9.65 10.03 -7.17
N LYS A 562 9.68 9.03 -6.28
CA LYS A 562 9.03 9.09 -4.97
C LYS A 562 10.00 8.93 -3.80
N GLY A 563 9.74 9.68 -2.73
CA GLY A 563 10.31 9.46 -1.40
C GLY A 563 11.80 9.77 -1.21
N LEU A 564 12.49 10.34 -2.20
CA LEU A 564 13.93 10.54 -2.15
C LEU A 564 14.32 12.01 -2.19
N ASP A 565 15.33 12.35 -1.42
CA ASP A 565 15.90 13.68 -1.35
C ASP A 565 17.39 13.59 -1.59
N PHE A 566 17.87 14.16 -2.72
CA PHE A 566 19.27 14.14 -3.10
C PHE A 566 19.73 15.57 -3.33
N GLU A 567 20.70 16.00 -2.55
CA GLU A 567 21.22 17.37 -2.57
C GLU A 567 21.94 17.73 -3.89
N ASN A 568 22.57 16.74 -4.54
CA ASN A 568 23.35 16.93 -5.75
C ASN A 568 22.56 16.77 -7.05
N VAL A 569 21.25 16.47 -6.98
CA VAL A 569 20.42 16.34 -8.18
C VAL A 569 19.95 17.72 -8.64
N THR A 570 20.48 18.18 -9.77
CA THR A 570 20.14 19.46 -10.38
C THR A 570 19.38 19.30 -11.70
N LEU A 571 19.47 18.13 -12.36
CA LEU A 571 18.77 17.82 -13.59
C LEU A 571 17.81 16.65 -13.40
N VAL A 572 16.59 16.80 -13.91
CA VAL A 572 15.59 15.73 -13.98
C VAL A 572 15.03 15.62 -15.39
N GLY A 573 15.03 14.42 -15.95
CA GLY A 573 14.44 14.11 -17.24
C GLY A 573 13.20 13.23 -17.13
N VAL A 574 12.15 13.55 -17.88
CA VAL A 574 10.94 12.74 -18.02
C VAL A 574 10.85 12.21 -19.44
N LEU A 575 10.96 10.89 -19.59
CA LEU A 575 10.96 10.18 -20.87
C LEU A 575 9.66 9.37 -21.02
N GLY A 576 9.05 9.41 -22.19
CA GLY A 576 7.90 8.55 -22.52
C GLY A 576 6.62 8.82 -21.74
N ILE A 577 6.32 10.07 -21.43
CA ILE A 577 5.11 10.48 -20.71
C ILE A 577 3.83 10.26 -21.52
N ASP A 578 3.92 10.23 -22.85
CA ASP A 578 2.78 10.11 -23.77
C ASP A 578 1.91 8.89 -23.49
N SER A 579 2.51 7.78 -23.08
CA SER A 579 1.76 6.56 -22.74
C SER A 579 0.77 6.74 -21.57
N LEU A 580 1.05 7.67 -20.66
CA LEU A 580 0.12 8.05 -19.59
C LEU A 580 -0.92 9.06 -20.05
N LEU A 581 -0.55 10.00 -20.94
CA LEU A 581 -1.48 10.97 -21.52
C LEU A 581 -2.61 10.27 -22.28
N PHE A 582 -2.26 9.19 -22.99
CA PHE A 582 -3.21 8.39 -23.78
C PHE A 582 -3.77 7.18 -23.01
N ALA A 583 -3.49 7.06 -21.71
CA ALA A 583 -4.04 5.99 -20.89
C ALA A 583 -5.56 6.11 -20.76
N GLN A 584 -6.24 4.97 -20.77
CA GLN A 584 -7.67 4.94 -20.53
C GLN A 584 -7.99 5.18 -19.05
N GLY A 585 -9.02 5.96 -18.78
CA GLY A 585 -9.50 6.25 -17.43
C GLY A 585 -9.60 7.74 -17.14
N PHE A 586 -10.58 8.10 -16.32
CA PHE A 586 -10.85 9.51 -16.00
C PHE A 586 -9.78 10.18 -15.14
N ARG A 587 -8.84 9.41 -14.56
CA ARG A 587 -7.72 9.90 -13.73
C ARG A 587 -6.40 10.03 -14.48
N ALA A 588 -6.38 9.78 -15.80
CA ALA A 588 -5.14 9.76 -16.55
C ALA A 588 -4.39 11.11 -16.42
N TYR A 589 -5.08 12.21 -16.60
CA TYR A 589 -4.51 13.55 -16.49
C TYR A 589 -4.07 13.92 -15.08
N GLU A 590 -4.85 13.55 -14.06
CA GLU A 590 -4.46 13.70 -12.66
C GLU A 590 -3.17 12.92 -12.34
N THR A 591 -3.04 11.71 -12.87
CA THR A 591 -1.83 10.88 -12.72
C THR A 591 -0.61 11.50 -13.41
N VAL A 592 -0.78 12.03 -14.62
CA VAL A 592 0.30 12.72 -15.36
C VAL A 592 0.75 13.96 -14.61
N PHE A 593 -0.21 14.83 -14.22
CA PHE A 593 0.09 16.04 -13.49
C PHE A 593 0.86 15.74 -12.20
N SER A 594 0.35 14.80 -11.40
CA SER A 594 0.99 14.41 -10.14
C SER A 594 2.40 13.85 -10.35
N LEU A 595 2.58 12.94 -11.32
CA LEU A 595 3.88 12.32 -11.59
C LEU A 595 4.91 13.37 -12.04
N VAL A 596 4.55 14.22 -13.00
CA VAL A 596 5.44 15.26 -13.53
C VAL A 596 5.83 16.23 -12.42
N THR A 597 4.86 16.74 -11.66
CA THR A 597 5.11 17.68 -10.55
C THR A 597 6.02 17.06 -9.48
N GLN A 598 5.79 15.80 -9.11
CA GLN A 598 6.61 15.10 -8.12
C GLN A 598 8.07 14.93 -8.60
N VAL A 599 8.26 14.56 -9.87
CA VAL A 599 9.59 14.31 -10.45
C VAL A 599 10.35 15.62 -10.65
N VAL A 600 9.71 16.62 -11.25
CA VAL A 600 10.27 17.97 -11.39
C VAL A 600 10.71 18.51 -10.04
N GLY A 601 9.88 18.33 -9.02
CA GLY A 601 10.16 18.74 -7.65
C GLY A 601 11.39 18.09 -6.99
N ARG A 602 12.03 17.09 -7.63
CA ARG A 602 13.27 16.47 -7.11
C ARG A 602 14.53 17.27 -7.42
N SER A 603 14.53 18.09 -8.47
CA SER A 603 15.67 18.94 -8.81
C SER A 603 15.73 20.20 -7.97
N GLY A 604 16.95 20.72 -7.73
CA GLY A 604 17.20 22.02 -7.09
C GLY A 604 16.72 22.13 -5.66
N ARG A 605 16.99 21.14 -4.83
CA ARG A 605 16.64 21.17 -3.39
C ARG A 605 17.74 21.76 -2.51
N ALA A 606 18.97 21.78 -3.00
CA ALA A 606 20.09 22.47 -2.36
C ALA A 606 20.22 23.92 -2.87
N LYS A 607 21.41 24.48 -2.85
CA LYS A 607 21.66 25.87 -3.24
C LYS A 607 21.56 26.13 -4.75
N ASP A 608 21.74 25.08 -5.57
CA ASP A 608 21.75 25.21 -7.02
C ASP A 608 20.33 25.16 -7.59
N PRO A 609 20.00 26.01 -8.59
CA PRO A 609 18.68 25.97 -9.21
C PRO A 609 18.47 24.66 -9.95
N GLY A 610 17.26 24.08 -9.79
CA GLY A 610 16.87 22.86 -10.49
C GLY A 610 16.47 23.12 -11.93
N PHE A 611 16.73 22.13 -12.80
CA PHE A 611 16.26 22.12 -14.17
C PHE A 611 15.57 20.79 -14.49
N ALA A 612 14.51 20.84 -15.30
CA ALA A 612 13.80 19.63 -15.73
C ALA A 612 13.52 19.68 -17.22
N ILE A 613 13.60 18.53 -17.91
CA ILE A 613 13.26 18.36 -19.31
C ILE A 613 12.18 17.29 -19.43
N ILE A 614 11.07 17.62 -20.09
CA ILE A 614 9.99 16.70 -20.40
C ILE A 614 9.97 16.44 -21.90
N GLN A 615 10.20 15.20 -22.31
CA GLN A 615 10.15 14.78 -23.70
C GLN A 615 8.77 14.20 -24.02
N THR A 616 8.12 14.74 -25.06
CA THR A 616 6.78 14.34 -25.48
C THR A 616 6.57 14.50 -26.99
N THR A 617 5.62 13.77 -27.52
CA THR A 617 5.12 13.95 -28.89
C THR A 617 3.94 14.94 -28.97
N ASP A 618 3.48 15.47 -27.83
CA ASP A 618 2.37 16.42 -27.71
C ASP A 618 2.75 17.61 -26.81
N PRO A 619 3.67 18.50 -27.25
CA PRO A 619 4.21 19.59 -26.44
C PRO A 619 3.17 20.65 -26.07
N ASP A 620 2.09 20.76 -26.85
CA ASP A 620 1.01 21.72 -26.61
C ASP A 620 -0.04 21.20 -25.63
N ASN A 621 0.14 19.99 -25.09
CA ASN A 621 -0.81 19.40 -24.16
C ASN A 621 -0.98 20.29 -22.91
N PRO A 622 -2.22 20.75 -22.60
CA PRO A 622 -2.44 21.70 -21.53
C PRO A 622 -2.05 21.13 -20.15
N VAL A 623 -2.24 19.83 -19.94
CA VAL A 623 -1.88 19.18 -18.65
C VAL A 623 -0.37 19.17 -18.43
N LEU A 624 0.42 18.92 -19.48
CA LEU A 624 1.89 18.98 -19.39
C LEU A 624 2.37 20.40 -19.12
N ASN A 625 1.79 21.39 -19.77
CA ASN A 625 2.14 22.80 -19.57
C ASN A 625 1.81 23.26 -18.14
N LEU A 626 0.65 22.90 -17.62
CA LEU A 626 0.27 23.17 -16.22
C LEU A 626 1.15 22.43 -15.22
N ALA A 627 1.50 21.17 -15.48
CA ALA A 627 2.42 20.42 -14.64
C ALA A 627 3.85 20.99 -14.65
N ALA A 628 4.31 21.47 -15.81
CA ALA A 628 5.59 22.17 -15.95
C ALA A 628 5.61 23.48 -15.17
N ALA A 629 4.52 24.22 -15.16
CA ALA A 629 4.33 25.42 -14.35
C ALA A 629 4.07 25.11 -12.85
N GLN A 630 3.81 23.85 -12.51
CA GLN A 630 3.35 23.39 -11.19
C GLN A 630 2.08 24.13 -10.71
N ASP A 631 1.22 24.53 -11.65
CA ASP A 631 -0.03 25.24 -11.39
C ASP A 631 -1.17 24.24 -11.18
N TYR A 632 -1.28 23.78 -9.92
CA TYR A 632 -2.34 22.85 -9.55
C TYR A 632 -3.71 23.48 -9.55
N ASP A 633 -3.84 24.76 -9.22
CA ASP A 633 -5.14 25.43 -9.15
C ASP A 633 -5.76 25.50 -10.58
N ALA A 634 -4.98 25.92 -11.60
CA ALA A 634 -5.46 25.93 -12.97
C ALA A 634 -5.72 24.52 -13.53
N PHE A 635 -4.89 23.52 -13.16
CA PHE A 635 -5.16 22.12 -13.48
C PHE A 635 -6.49 21.65 -12.88
N PHE A 636 -6.73 21.93 -11.61
CA PHE A 636 -7.96 21.55 -10.91
C PHE A 636 -9.20 22.13 -11.60
N GLU A 637 -9.18 23.40 -11.97
CA GLU A 637 -10.32 24.04 -12.65
C GLU A 637 -10.67 23.35 -13.99
N GLN A 638 -9.67 22.96 -14.76
CA GLN A 638 -9.90 22.21 -16.01
C GLN A 638 -10.43 20.79 -15.74
N GLU A 639 -9.78 20.07 -14.82
CA GLU A 639 -10.12 18.70 -14.49
C GLU A 639 -11.51 18.58 -13.86
N ILE A 640 -11.89 19.49 -12.96
CA ILE A 640 -13.19 19.47 -12.29
C ILE A 640 -14.33 19.74 -13.27
N ALA A 641 -14.10 20.63 -14.25
CA ALA A 641 -15.07 20.88 -15.33
C ALA A 641 -15.30 19.64 -16.20
N TYR A 642 -14.23 18.95 -16.58
CA TYR A 642 -14.29 17.68 -17.30
C TYR A 642 -15.05 16.60 -16.51
N ARG A 643 -14.75 16.45 -15.22
CA ARG A 643 -15.42 15.48 -14.36
C ARG A 643 -16.90 15.76 -14.16
N LYS A 644 -17.27 17.04 -14.07
CA LYS A 644 -18.66 17.47 -14.00
C LYS A 644 -19.43 17.10 -15.25
N LEU A 645 -18.88 17.40 -16.43
CA LEU A 645 -19.46 17.06 -17.72
C LEU A 645 -19.62 15.55 -17.89
N GLY A 646 -18.57 14.79 -17.56
CA GLY A 646 -18.54 13.34 -17.68
C GLY A 646 -19.30 12.60 -16.59
N LEU A 647 -19.80 13.27 -15.54
CA LEU A 647 -20.33 12.65 -14.32
C LEU A 647 -19.33 11.64 -13.75
N TYR A 648 -18.15 12.14 -13.37
CA TYR A 648 -17.12 11.40 -12.65
C TYR A 648 -16.99 11.87 -11.19
N PRO A 649 -16.34 11.11 -10.30
CA PRO A 649 -16.05 11.59 -8.95
C PRO A 649 -15.34 12.96 -8.96
N PRO A 650 -15.76 13.93 -8.14
CA PRO A 650 -16.64 13.83 -6.97
C PRO A 650 -18.14 13.98 -7.24
N PHE A 651 -18.61 14.14 -8.48
CA PHE A 651 -20.01 14.39 -8.81
C PHE A 651 -20.88 13.13 -8.81
N CYS A 652 -20.27 11.95 -8.89
CA CYS A 652 -20.95 10.68 -8.68
C CYS A 652 -20.02 9.67 -7.98
N GLY A 653 -20.56 8.56 -7.52
CA GLY A 653 -19.81 7.36 -7.21
C GLY A 653 -19.64 6.48 -8.47
N LEU A 654 -18.55 5.76 -8.55
CA LEU A 654 -18.28 4.81 -9.63
C LEU A 654 -18.24 3.40 -9.05
N CYS A 655 -19.18 2.55 -9.46
CA CYS A 655 -19.18 1.14 -9.09
C CYS A 655 -18.89 0.31 -10.35
N VAL A 656 -17.87 -0.53 -10.28
CA VAL A 656 -17.56 -1.47 -11.37
C VAL A 656 -17.86 -2.88 -10.90
N VAL A 657 -18.65 -3.60 -11.71
CA VAL A 657 -18.92 -5.02 -11.51
C VAL A 657 -18.14 -5.78 -12.57
N GLY A 658 -17.14 -6.53 -12.15
CA GLY A 658 -16.26 -7.34 -12.99
C GLY A 658 -16.72 -8.80 -13.03
N PHE A 659 -16.60 -9.41 -14.20
CA PHE A 659 -16.91 -10.81 -14.45
C PHE A 659 -15.69 -11.47 -15.05
N ALA A 660 -15.30 -12.63 -14.53
CA ALA A 660 -14.14 -13.36 -15.02
C ALA A 660 -14.41 -14.87 -15.08
N GLY A 661 -13.89 -15.52 -16.12
CA GLY A 661 -14.06 -16.96 -16.26
C GLY A 661 -13.35 -17.56 -17.50
N PRO A 662 -13.24 -18.89 -17.58
CA PRO A 662 -12.42 -19.55 -18.59
C PRO A 662 -13.00 -19.52 -20.01
N LYS A 663 -14.33 -19.28 -20.15
CA LYS A 663 -15.00 -19.23 -21.43
C LYS A 663 -15.69 -17.89 -21.65
N GLU A 664 -15.32 -17.21 -22.71
CA GLU A 664 -15.81 -15.87 -23.04
C GLU A 664 -17.33 -15.81 -23.12
N SER A 665 -17.96 -16.75 -23.84
CA SER A 665 -19.41 -16.79 -23.99
C SER A 665 -20.18 -16.96 -22.67
N GLU A 666 -19.61 -17.66 -21.69
CA GLU A 666 -20.18 -17.83 -20.35
C GLU A 666 -20.05 -16.52 -19.57
N VAL A 667 -18.90 -15.83 -19.67
CA VAL A 667 -18.66 -14.54 -18.99
C VAL A 667 -19.55 -13.43 -19.56
N ALA A 668 -19.67 -13.34 -20.88
CA ALA A 668 -20.55 -12.40 -21.57
C ALA A 668 -22.03 -12.62 -21.17
N ARG A 669 -22.49 -13.88 -21.13
CA ARG A 669 -23.84 -14.22 -20.69
C ARG A 669 -24.07 -13.85 -19.21
N ALA A 670 -23.08 -14.15 -18.35
CA ALA A 670 -23.13 -13.82 -16.93
C ALA A 670 -23.25 -12.30 -16.71
N SER A 671 -22.45 -11.51 -17.40
CA SER A 671 -22.49 -10.05 -17.31
C SER A 671 -23.80 -9.44 -17.82
N ALA A 672 -24.33 -9.95 -18.97
CA ALA A 672 -25.62 -9.54 -19.50
C ALA A 672 -26.78 -9.88 -18.55
N ARG A 673 -26.71 -11.07 -17.93
CA ARG A 673 -27.73 -11.50 -16.96
C ARG A 673 -27.72 -10.62 -15.72
N PHE A 674 -26.54 -10.32 -15.17
CA PHE A 674 -26.42 -9.41 -14.03
C PHE A 674 -26.99 -8.02 -14.36
N ALA A 675 -26.65 -7.48 -15.53
CA ALA A 675 -27.19 -6.20 -15.99
C ALA A 675 -28.72 -6.20 -16.08
N ALA A 676 -29.33 -7.28 -16.60
CA ALA A 676 -30.78 -7.43 -16.65
C ALA A 676 -31.41 -7.53 -15.26
N LEU A 677 -30.78 -8.22 -14.32
CA LEU A 677 -31.23 -8.29 -12.91
C LEU A 677 -31.16 -6.92 -12.25
N LEU A 678 -30.01 -6.23 -12.40
CA LEU A 678 -29.82 -4.88 -11.88
C LEU A 678 -30.87 -3.90 -12.43
N GLY A 679 -31.14 -3.95 -13.73
CA GLY A 679 -32.18 -3.11 -14.36
C GLY A 679 -33.57 -3.38 -13.78
N ARG A 680 -33.93 -4.64 -13.55
CA ARG A 680 -35.21 -5.02 -12.93
C ARG A 680 -35.34 -4.54 -11.49
N GLN A 681 -34.25 -4.63 -10.70
CA GLN A 681 -34.26 -4.14 -9.30
C GLN A 681 -34.29 -2.62 -9.26
N ALA A 682 -33.51 -1.97 -10.12
CA ALA A 682 -33.49 -0.51 -10.23
C ALA A 682 -34.84 0.08 -10.64
N ALA A 683 -35.61 -0.60 -11.51
CA ALA A 683 -36.94 -0.17 -11.91
C ALA A 683 -37.94 -0.11 -10.75
N LYS A 684 -37.69 -0.82 -9.64
CA LYS A 684 -38.51 -0.74 -8.41
C LYS A 684 -38.20 0.53 -7.59
N GLN A 685 -37.13 1.23 -7.91
CA GLN A 685 -36.67 2.42 -7.23
C GLN A 685 -36.33 3.53 -8.24
N PRO A 686 -37.31 4.09 -8.95
CA PRO A 686 -37.11 5.01 -10.08
C PRO A 686 -36.45 6.34 -9.67
N ASP A 687 -36.54 6.69 -8.39
CA ASP A 687 -35.92 7.89 -7.81
C ASP A 687 -34.43 7.69 -7.42
N LEU A 688 -33.89 6.47 -7.53
CA LEU A 688 -32.48 6.20 -7.27
C LEU A 688 -31.64 6.61 -8.49
N PRO A 689 -30.79 7.67 -8.38
CA PRO A 689 -30.02 8.12 -9.53
C PRO A 689 -28.91 7.11 -9.85
N LEU A 690 -29.02 6.42 -10.96
CA LEU A 690 -28.00 5.53 -11.46
C LEU A 690 -27.98 5.50 -13.01
N ARG A 691 -26.78 5.30 -13.57
CA ARG A 691 -26.57 5.08 -14.99
C ARG A 691 -25.68 3.88 -15.20
N VAL A 692 -26.18 2.88 -15.89
CA VAL A 692 -25.49 1.63 -16.18
C VAL A 692 -24.86 1.72 -17.57
N LEU A 693 -23.57 1.41 -17.67
CA LEU A 693 -22.77 1.37 -18.89
C LEU A 693 -22.19 -0.03 -19.09
N GLY A 694 -22.38 -0.58 -20.27
CA GLY A 694 -21.98 -1.94 -20.62
C GLY A 694 -23.14 -2.94 -20.51
N PRO A 695 -22.86 -4.25 -20.45
CA PRO A 695 -21.55 -4.87 -20.25
C PRO A 695 -20.62 -4.75 -21.44
N THR A 696 -19.31 -4.59 -21.18
CA THR A 696 -18.25 -4.52 -22.19
C THR A 696 -17.10 -5.43 -21.78
N PRO A 697 -16.25 -5.89 -22.74
CA PRO A 697 -14.97 -6.50 -22.38
C PRO A 697 -14.15 -5.59 -21.47
N GLY A 698 -13.33 -6.15 -20.60
CA GLY A 698 -12.35 -5.41 -19.81
C GLY A 698 -11.27 -4.78 -20.69
N SER A 699 -10.54 -3.77 -20.20
CA SER A 699 -9.41 -3.16 -20.93
C SER A 699 -8.35 -4.19 -21.33
N ILE A 700 -8.18 -5.21 -20.52
CA ILE A 700 -7.47 -6.44 -20.85
C ILE A 700 -8.51 -7.55 -20.89
N GLU A 701 -8.82 -8.01 -22.10
CA GLU A 701 -9.91 -8.96 -22.35
C GLU A 701 -9.69 -10.33 -21.69
N LYS A 702 -8.41 -10.74 -21.53
CA LYS A 702 -8.05 -12.05 -21.00
C LYS A 702 -6.79 -11.95 -20.13
N ILE A 703 -6.82 -12.52 -18.92
CA ILE A 703 -5.66 -12.65 -18.03
C ILE A 703 -5.65 -14.08 -17.46
N ASN A 704 -4.52 -14.77 -17.57
CA ASN A 704 -4.30 -16.11 -17.02
C ASN A 704 -5.43 -17.10 -17.38
N ASP A 705 -5.71 -17.22 -18.68
CA ASP A 705 -6.80 -18.02 -19.26
C ASP A 705 -8.21 -17.69 -18.79
N SER A 706 -8.40 -16.51 -18.21
CA SER A 706 -9.70 -16.01 -17.74
C SER A 706 -10.12 -14.78 -18.56
N TYR A 707 -11.22 -14.87 -19.29
CA TYR A 707 -11.84 -13.76 -20.00
C TYR A 707 -12.51 -12.83 -19.01
N ARG A 708 -12.54 -11.53 -19.33
CA ARG A 708 -12.98 -10.47 -18.42
C ARG A 708 -13.99 -9.55 -19.11
N TYR A 709 -15.11 -9.32 -18.43
CA TYR A 709 -16.15 -8.35 -18.79
C TYR A 709 -16.40 -7.42 -17.62
N LYS A 710 -16.87 -6.22 -17.90
CA LYS A 710 -17.21 -5.25 -16.86
C LYS A 710 -18.55 -4.56 -17.13
N LEU A 711 -19.20 -4.18 -16.05
CA LEU A 711 -20.35 -3.31 -16.00
C LEU A 711 -19.98 -2.11 -15.14
N THR A 712 -20.10 -0.90 -15.68
CA THR A 712 -19.82 0.34 -14.94
C THR A 712 -21.14 1.02 -14.56
N VAL A 713 -21.30 1.30 -13.28
CA VAL A 713 -22.49 1.97 -12.75
C VAL A 713 -22.10 3.30 -12.13
N LYS A 714 -22.55 4.40 -12.72
CA LYS A 714 -22.47 5.73 -12.13
C LYS A 714 -23.65 5.91 -11.19
N CYS A 715 -23.39 6.24 -9.93
CA CYS A 715 -24.38 6.19 -8.87
C CYS A 715 -24.14 7.26 -7.81
N ARG A 716 -25.08 7.43 -6.91
CA ARG A 716 -24.82 8.00 -5.59
C ARG A 716 -24.48 6.84 -4.65
N ASN A 717 -23.25 6.79 -4.13
CA ASN A 717 -22.80 5.71 -3.24
C ASN A 717 -23.39 5.88 -1.83
N ASP A 718 -24.73 5.76 -1.73
CA ASP A 718 -25.45 5.75 -0.47
C ASP A 718 -25.88 4.31 -0.07
N ARG A 719 -26.56 4.17 1.05
CA ARG A 719 -27.01 2.86 1.56
C ARG A 719 -28.01 2.19 0.59
N ARG A 720 -28.93 2.96 -0.01
CA ARG A 720 -29.93 2.43 -0.94
C ARG A 720 -29.28 1.79 -2.17
N PHE A 721 -28.28 2.46 -2.73
CA PHE A 721 -27.50 1.91 -3.86
C PHE A 721 -26.76 0.62 -3.46
N ARG A 722 -26.12 0.60 -2.29
CA ARG A 722 -25.41 -0.60 -1.84
C ARG A 722 -26.36 -1.77 -1.57
N ASP A 723 -27.55 -1.51 -1.04
CA ASP A 723 -28.59 -2.53 -0.84
C ASP A 723 -29.09 -3.07 -2.19
N LEU A 724 -29.31 -2.19 -3.19
CA LEU A 724 -29.66 -2.59 -4.56
C LEU A 724 -28.62 -3.57 -5.16
N ILE A 725 -27.33 -3.25 -5.04
CA ILE A 725 -26.26 -4.13 -5.55
C ILE A 725 -26.21 -5.45 -4.76
N ARG A 726 -26.38 -5.41 -3.44
CA ARG A 726 -26.42 -6.60 -2.58
C ARG A 726 -27.56 -7.53 -2.92
N GLU A 727 -28.75 -7.00 -3.11
CA GLU A 727 -29.92 -7.76 -3.57
C GLU A 727 -29.69 -8.37 -4.95
N THR A 728 -29.13 -7.59 -5.87
CA THR A 728 -28.80 -8.06 -7.23
C THR A 728 -27.80 -9.21 -7.21
N LEU A 729 -26.73 -9.10 -6.40
CA LEU A 729 -25.76 -10.18 -6.20
C LEU A 729 -26.41 -11.43 -5.64
N THR A 730 -27.26 -11.29 -4.63
CA THR A 730 -27.96 -12.41 -4.00
C THR A 730 -28.86 -13.14 -5.00
N LEU A 731 -29.63 -12.39 -5.79
CA LEU A 731 -30.49 -12.97 -6.84
C LEU A 731 -29.66 -13.64 -7.94
N TYR A 732 -28.56 -13.03 -8.34
CA TYR A 732 -27.67 -13.57 -9.34
C TYR A 732 -27.07 -14.92 -8.90
N GLU A 733 -26.57 -15.03 -7.66
CA GLU A 733 -26.02 -16.25 -7.11
C GLU A 733 -27.08 -17.37 -6.96
N GLN A 734 -28.36 -17.01 -6.65
CA GLN A 734 -29.46 -17.95 -6.55
C GLN A 734 -29.84 -18.61 -7.88
N GLU A 735 -29.66 -17.91 -9.00
CA GLU A 735 -29.99 -18.41 -10.34
C GLU A 735 -29.13 -19.57 -10.82
N LYS A 736 -27.99 -19.84 -10.17
CA LYS A 736 -27.05 -20.94 -10.50
C LYS A 736 -26.81 -21.09 -12.00
N LEU A 737 -26.43 -20.00 -12.66
CA LEU A 737 -26.15 -20.00 -14.09
C LEU A 737 -25.09 -21.08 -14.45
N PRO A 738 -25.27 -21.76 -15.60
CA PRO A 738 -24.25 -22.69 -16.07
C PRO A 738 -22.98 -21.92 -16.41
N GLY A 739 -21.83 -22.42 -15.90
CA GLY A 739 -20.51 -21.83 -16.11
C GLY A 739 -19.83 -21.42 -14.79
N LYS A 740 -18.56 -21.04 -14.87
CA LYS A 740 -17.70 -20.69 -13.72
C LYS A 740 -17.33 -19.20 -13.73
N ALA A 741 -18.24 -18.31 -14.10
CA ALA A 741 -17.94 -16.88 -14.04
C ALA A 741 -17.95 -16.40 -12.58
N THR A 742 -16.85 -15.82 -12.14
CA THR A 742 -16.74 -15.10 -10.86
C THR A 742 -17.22 -13.67 -11.01
N VAL A 743 -17.86 -13.13 -9.99
CA VAL A 743 -18.33 -11.74 -9.95
C VAL A 743 -17.58 -11.01 -8.86
N VAL A 744 -17.12 -9.80 -9.17
CA VAL A 744 -16.42 -8.92 -8.24
C VAL A 744 -17.05 -7.54 -8.33
N VAL A 745 -17.31 -6.91 -7.20
CA VAL A 745 -17.84 -5.54 -7.13
C VAL A 745 -16.80 -4.63 -6.49
N ASP A 746 -16.54 -3.49 -7.12
CA ASP A 746 -15.62 -2.48 -6.65
C ASP A 746 -16.24 -1.08 -6.70
N LEU A 747 -16.35 -0.42 -5.54
CA LEU A 747 -16.88 0.94 -5.39
C LEU A 747 -15.77 2.01 -5.50
N HIS A 748 -14.53 1.59 -5.60
CA HIS A 748 -13.36 2.47 -5.62
C HIS A 748 -12.54 2.36 -6.91
N SER A 749 -13.04 1.59 -7.89
CA SER A 749 -12.38 1.39 -9.18
C SER A 749 -12.26 2.70 -9.98
N ASP A 750 -11.16 2.85 -10.70
CA ASP A 750 -10.96 3.94 -11.65
C ASP A 750 -11.62 3.67 -13.02
N GLY A 751 -12.51 2.66 -13.11
CA GLY A 751 -13.28 2.30 -14.29
C GLY A 751 -12.87 0.97 -14.93
N ASP A 752 -11.94 0.24 -14.33
CA ASP A 752 -11.55 -1.12 -14.74
C ASP A 752 -11.32 -2.04 -13.53
N ILE A 753 -11.45 -3.35 -13.74
CA ILE A 753 -11.22 -4.38 -12.72
C ILE A 753 -10.25 -5.43 -13.26
#